data_1e8ecafdc6ecbcdb9436f4e617c92db2
#
_entry.id   1e8ecafdc6ecbcdb9436f4e617c92db2
#
_cell.length_a   1.000
_cell.length_b   1.000
_cell.length_c   1.000
_cell.angle_alpha   90.00
_cell.angle_beta   90.00
_cell.angle_gamma   90.00
#
_symmetry.space_group_name_H-M   'P 1'
#
loop_
_entity.id
_entity.type
_entity.pdbx_description
1 polymer ?
#
loop_
_entity_poly.entity_id
_entity_poly.type
_entity_poly.pdbx_seq_one_letter_code
_entity_poly.pdbx_strand_id
1 'polypeptide(L)'
;MLRIRHLMLNVSTDRGPFGAKLSFGDGLNVIRAQNYAGKSQLLQAIIYGLGLEGMFGPSHAVPLAHALTDYLDFKEGKSNAKATVIDSMVSLEIENAKGEFLTIQRAIAGDRHKHLMTVYEGRAVTRKEALSSGRDYFVREPHATTSERGFHRRFTEFLGWDLPMAPRYNDVDCPLYLETIFPLVFVEQKLAWGRIPARYPTWLGIRDVGRRTVEFLLGLDAYTTALERAAVKDAVARLRREWTSARTQAEKVPSSVSGMVSGIPRDPVASWPPEVPPTVSVLQRSEWVPLPGHLSALRERLAELETVVVPSALEADPAIRVELRLAEEQLSEREGVIRSLLSKLEEETGEAESLKRQIDALQDDLRKYKDVRKIRNLGSQDEPESAKGHCPTCHQQLADSLLDTGKRAVPMSVEQNVSFYEEQIELFSTVYANSQHSIESSEKQLQGQREEVNALRDRIRAIRETLISPGNTPSIERVTERIRLEQRVSTLEALQASFDDSMSDLAQLANEWKEVQDRQARLPKGALSKQDEQKLSALQNSFQRQLGLYRMGSVTVSELNISQGNYEPEVAGLNLGADVAGSDLIRLQWAYLLGLLEVGTQPSGNHPGLLIMDEPQQQSVEEDDFLAMLDYSSNLTKTQIIIATSHESATIGAYLKKIGVKNVSDYGDDRVIERS
;
A
#
# COMPACT_ATOMS: atom_id res chain seq x y z
N MET A 1 13.46 0.74 20.26
CA MET A 1 14.73 1.48 20.39
C MET A 1 15.86 0.60 19.90
N LEU A 2 16.90 1.18 19.32
CA LEU A 2 18.12 0.52 18.86
C LEU A 2 19.30 1.07 19.65
N ARG A 3 20.16 0.21 20.13
CA ARG A 3 21.44 0.58 20.75
C ARG A 3 22.58 -0.21 20.12
N ILE A 4 23.64 0.48 19.75
CA ILE A 4 24.91 -0.15 19.37
C ILE A 4 25.66 -0.41 20.67
N ARG A 5 25.97 -1.65 20.96
CA ARG A 5 26.70 -2.01 22.21
C ARG A 5 28.18 -2.18 21.97
N HIS A 6 28.54 -2.87 20.89
CA HIS A 6 29.93 -3.08 20.53
C HIS A 6 30.13 -3.01 19.03
N LEU A 7 31.20 -2.37 18.62
CA LEU A 7 31.76 -2.40 17.27
C LEU A 7 33.13 -3.06 17.34
N MET A 8 33.35 -4.04 16.47
CA MET A 8 34.68 -4.65 16.29
C MET A 8 35.01 -4.69 14.81
N LEU A 9 36.16 -4.15 14.46
CA LEU A 9 36.77 -4.24 13.14
C LEU A 9 37.97 -5.16 13.24
N ASN A 10 38.00 -6.18 12.39
CA ASN A 10 39.15 -7.06 12.22
C ASN A 10 39.70 -6.86 10.81
N VAL A 11 40.99 -6.58 10.68
CA VAL A 11 41.68 -6.36 9.42
C VAL A 11 42.92 -7.22 9.39
N SER A 12 42.93 -8.22 8.53
CA SER A 12 44.12 -9.05 8.26
C SER A 12 44.94 -8.42 7.13
N THR A 13 46.22 -8.25 7.38
CA THR A 13 47.13 -7.65 6.41
C THR A 13 48.40 -8.49 6.20
N ASP A 14 49.17 -8.16 5.18
CA ASP A 14 50.49 -8.73 4.89
C ASP A 14 51.52 -8.46 6.02
N ARG A 15 51.21 -7.51 6.94
CA ARG A 15 52.03 -7.12 8.06
C ARG A 15 51.48 -7.56 9.43
N GLY A 16 50.45 -8.40 9.43
CA GLY A 16 49.79 -8.93 10.63
C GLY A 16 48.40 -8.38 10.85
N PRO A 17 47.76 -8.72 11.97
CA PRO A 17 46.39 -8.29 12.26
C PRO A 17 46.35 -6.86 12.79
N PHE A 18 45.32 -6.11 12.34
CA PHE A 18 44.95 -4.80 12.85
C PHE A 18 43.44 -4.83 13.20
N GLY A 19 43.01 -3.91 14.05
CA GLY A 19 41.61 -3.83 14.40
C GLY A 19 41.24 -2.61 15.23
N ALA A 20 39.96 -2.50 15.49
CA ALA A 20 39.38 -1.56 16.45
C ALA A 20 38.27 -2.22 17.23
N LYS A 21 38.19 -1.91 18.52
CA LYS A 21 37.10 -2.40 19.39
C LYS A 21 36.58 -1.25 20.23
N LEU A 22 35.30 -0.92 20.03
CA LEU A 22 34.60 0.12 20.77
C LEU A 22 33.40 -0.45 21.49
N SER A 23 33.14 0.07 22.68
CA SER A 23 31.95 -0.21 23.46
C SER A 23 31.16 1.07 23.67
N PHE A 24 29.85 1.00 23.51
CA PHE A 24 28.96 2.15 23.65
C PHE A 24 27.99 1.93 24.80
N GLY A 25 27.80 2.96 25.61
CA GLY A 25 26.81 3.00 26.69
C GLY A 25 25.51 3.67 26.27
N ASP A 26 24.60 3.79 27.22
CA ASP A 26 23.39 4.61 27.06
C ASP A 26 23.75 6.11 27.16
N GLY A 27 22.89 6.97 26.62
CA GLY A 27 23.09 8.40 26.59
C GLY A 27 24.14 8.85 25.59
N LEU A 28 24.88 9.89 25.95
CA LEU A 28 25.89 10.49 25.09
C LEU A 28 27.20 9.67 25.09
N ASN A 29 27.67 9.30 23.91
CA ASN A 29 28.95 8.67 23.64
C ASN A 29 29.78 9.57 22.72
N VAL A 30 31.03 9.82 23.08
CA VAL A 30 31.90 10.74 22.31
C VAL A 30 33.18 10.03 21.91
N ILE A 31 33.50 10.03 20.62
CA ILE A 31 34.74 9.52 20.06
C ILE A 31 35.60 10.75 19.69
N ARG A 32 36.76 10.87 20.32
CA ARG A 32 37.73 11.96 20.09
C ARG A 32 39.02 11.38 19.51
N ALA A 33 39.46 11.92 18.40
CA ALA A 33 40.76 11.61 17.80
C ALA A 33 41.17 12.72 16.87
N GLN A 34 42.42 12.76 16.47
CA GLN A 34 42.89 13.71 15.43
C GLN A 34 42.16 13.54 14.10
N ASN A 35 42.26 14.59 13.26
CA ASN A 35 41.85 14.49 11.87
C ASN A 35 42.66 13.39 11.17
N TYR A 36 41.98 12.62 10.30
CA TYR A 36 42.54 11.45 9.60
C TYR A 36 42.85 10.23 10.48
N ALA A 37 42.50 10.22 11.77
CA ALA A 37 42.71 9.05 12.66
C ALA A 37 41.74 7.86 12.39
N GLY A 38 40.67 8.07 11.59
CA GLY A 38 39.73 7.00 11.23
C GLY A 38 38.35 7.06 11.90
N LYS A 39 37.99 8.18 12.57
CA LYS A 39 36.68 8.35 13.24
C LYS A 39 35.49 8.08 12.31
N SER A 40 35.46 8.77 11.16
CA SER A 40 34.38 8.61 10.16
C SER A 40 34.28 7.19 9.64
N GLN A 41 35.40 6.48 9.51
CA GLN A 41 35.43 5.09 9.07
C GLN A 41 34.73 4.15 10.08
N LEU A 42 34.91 4.40 11.39
CA LEU A 42 34.20 3.64 12.42
C LEU A 42 32.70 3.85 12.33
N LEU A 43 32.25 5.11 12.18
CA LEU A 43 30.82 5.42 12.08
C LEU A 43 30.22 4.86 10.78
N GLN A 44 30.93 4.97 9.66
CA GLN A 44 30.52 4.37 8.38
C GLN A 44 30.51 2.83 8.47
N ALA A 45 31.42 2.21 9.23
CA ALA A 45 31.40 0.77 9.46
C ALA A 45 30.17 0.30 10.25
N ILE A 46 29.62 1.12 11.17
CA ILE A 46 28.34 0.86 11.82
C ILE A 46 27.22 0.78 10.77
N ILE A 47 27.13 1.77 9.89
CA ILE A 47 26.10 1.84 8.84
C ILE A 47 26.24 0.67 7.87
N TYR A 48 27.47 0.36 7.46
CA TYR A 48 27.75 -0.79 6.60
C TYR A 48 27.38 -2.12 7.29
N GLY A 49 27.75 -2.26 8.57
CA GLY A 49 27.40 -3.42 9.39
C GLY A 49 25.88 -3.59 9.59
N LEU A 50 25.11 -2.50 9.53
CA LEU A 50 23.65 -2.52 9.56
C LEU A 50 23.01 -2.71 8.17
N GLY A 51 23.82 -2.82 7.09
CA GLY A 51 23.31 -2.99 5.73
C GLY A 51 22.65 -1.76 5.13
N LEU A 52 22.97 -0.56 5.63
CA LEU A 52 22.27 0.69 5.31
C LEU A 52 23.08 1.61 4.39
N GLU A 53 24.17 1.13 3.79
CA GLU A 53 25.00 1.89 2.88
C GLU A 53 24.27 2.40 1.64
N GLY A 54 23.10 1.83 1.32
CA GLY A 54 22.18 2.32 0.31
C GLY A 54 21.75 3.78 0.53
N MET A 55 21.81 4.30 1.75
CA MET A 55 21.51 5.70 2.03
C MET A 55 22.53 6.68 1.41
N PHE A 56 23.77 6.25 1.17
CA PHE A 56 24.82 7.10 0.60
C PHE A 56 24.74 7.20 -0.93
N GLY A 57 24.19 6.19 -1.61
CA GLY A 57 24.08 6.18 -3.06
C GLY A 57 23.64 4.83 -3.63
N PRO A 58 23.30 4.82 -4.93
CA PRO A 58 22.87 3.60 -5.61
C PRO A 58 24.01 2.62 -5.87
N SER A 59 25.27 3.05 -5.71
CA SER A 59 26.44 2.20 -5.94
C SER A 59 26.46 0.98 -5.02
N HIS A 60 26.81 -0.17 -5.57
CA HIS A 60 27.05 -1.40 -4.81
C HIS A 60 28.49 -1.52 -4.29
N ALA A 61 29.34 -0.51 -4.53
CA ALA A 61 30.66 -0.45 -3.96
C ALA A 61 30.62 -0.30 -2.43
N VAL A 62 31.60 -0.85 -1.75
CA VAL A 62 31.74 -0.69 -0.31
C VAL A 62 32.08 0.79 -0.02
N PRO A 63 31.25 1.54 0.71
CA PRO A 63 31.47 2.97 0.92
C PRO A 63 32.48 3.24 2.06
N LEU A 64 33.46 2.40 2.20
CA LEU A 64 34.48 2.46 3.24
C LEU A 64 35.83 2.85 2.66
N ALA A 65 36.61 3.57 3.42
CA ALA A 65 37.90 4.07 2.97
C ALA A 65 38.93 2.95 2.75
N HIS A 66 39.97 3.24 1.96
CA HIS A 66 41.05 2.33 1.60
C HIS A 66 41.67 1.55 2.77
N ALA A 67 41.64 2.15 3.97
CA ALA A 67 42.20 1.50 5.18
C ALA A 67 41.47 0.18 5.58
N LEU A 68 40.28 -0.05 5.06
CA LEU A 68 39.50 -1.29 5.30
C LEU A 68 39.38 -2.16 4.03
N THR A 69 39.75 -1.63 2.86
CA THR A 69 39.57 -2.32 1.58
C THR A 69 40.88 -2.64 0.86
N ASP A 70 41.88 -1.74 0.91
CA ASP A 70 43.07 -1.82 0.06
C ASP A 70 44.34 -1.86 0.88
N TYR A 71 44.65 -0.76 1.60
CA TYR A 71 45.82 -0.65 2.41
C TYR A 71 45.60 0.20 3.66
N LEU A 72 46.34 -0.11 4.71
CA LEU A 72 46.30 0.58 5.99
C LEU A 72 47.67 1.22 6.25
N ASP A 73 47.66 2.55 6.49
CA ASP A 73 48.88 3.23 6.92
C ASP A 73 49.06 3.07 8.43
N PHE A 74 50.23 2.70 8.87
CA PHE A 74 50.57 2.56 10.29
C PHE A 74 51.98 3.10 10.60
N LYS A 75 52.24 3.36 11.87
CA LYS A 75 53.59 3.77 12.32
C LYS A 75 54.43 2.53 12.66
N GLU A 76 55.55 2.38 12.01
CA GLU A 76 56.58 1.37 12.36
C GLU A 76 57.80 2.10 12.91
N GLY A 77 57.88 2.23 14.24
CA GLY A 77 58.85 3.13 14.88
C GLY A 77 58.60 4.60 14.56
N LYS A 78 59.60 5.25 13.93
CA LYS A 78 59.49 6.67 13.49
C LYS A 78 59.04 6.84 12.04
N SER A 79 58.83 5.77 11.31
CA SER A 79 58.49 5.79 9.88
C SER A 79 57.03 5.42 9.64
N ASN A 80 56.38 6.03 8.63
CA ASN A 80 55.10 5.62 8.15
C ASN A 80 55.28 4.40 7.22
N ALA A 81 54.57 3.34 7.47
CA ALA A 81 54.52 2.11 6.67
C ALA A 81 53.12 1.83 6.19
N LYS A 82 52.99 1.04 5.12
CA LYS A 82 51.73 0.57 4.57
C LYS A 82 51.61 -0.93 4.76
N ALA A 83 50.43 -1.39 5.13
CA ALA A 83 50.07 -2.77 5.16
C ALA A 83 48.92 -3.03 4.17
N THR A 84 49.08 -4.04 3.29
CA THR A 84 48.05 -4.40 2.32
C THR A 84 46.97 -5.21 3.00
N VAL A 85 45.71 -4.81 2.82
CA VAL A 85 44.55 -5.51 3.39
C VAL A 85 44.31 -6.79 2.58
N ILE A 86 44.27 -7.93 3.26
CA ILE A 86 43.96 -9.24 2.69
C ILE A 86 42.48 -9.56 2.95
N ASP A 87 42.03 -9.37 4.17
CA ASP A 87 40.67 -9.63 4.61
C ASP A 87 40.26 -8.62 5.68
N SER A 88 39.03 -8.17 5.64
CA SER A 88 38.50 -7.32 6.70
C SER A 88 37.01 -7.56 6.93
N MET A 89 36.62 -7.42 8.20
CA MET A 89 35.26 -7.72 8.64
C MET A 89 34.81 -6.77 9.73
N VAL A 90 33.55 -6.33 9.66
CA VAL A 90 32.86 -5.63 10.74
C VAL A 90 31.98 -6.60 11.51
N SER A 91 32.01 -6.48 12.84
CA SER A 91 31.10 -7.15 13.75
C SER A 91 30.44 -6.12 14.66
N LEU A 92 29.10 -6.13 14.67
CA LEU A 92 28.28 -5.26 15.50
C LEU A 92 27.48 -6.08 16.50
N GLU A 93 27.50 -5.66 17.75
CA GLU A 93 26.57 -6.15 18.79
C GLU A 93 25.55 -5.06 19.06
N ILE A 94 24.27 -5.35 18.77
CA ILE A 94 23.16 -4.40 18.91
C ILE A 94 22.11 -4.92 19.89
N GLU A 95 21.37 -4.00 20.50
CA GLU A 95 20.31 -4.29 21.47
C GLU A 95 19.04 -3.55 21.08
N ASN A 96 17.88 -4.23 21.21
CA ASN A 96 16.57 -3.63 20.96
C ASN A 96 15.90 -3.11 22.24
N ALA A 97 14.67 -2.57 22.10
CA ALA A 97 13.88 -2.05 23.22
C ALA A 97 13.49 -3.12 24.28
N LYS A 98 13.51 -4.40 23.90
CA LYS A 98 13.18 -5.54 24.79
C LYS A 98 14.39 -6.07 25.54
N GLY A 99 15.60 -5.52 25.30
CA GLY A 99 16.85 -6.03 25.85
C GLY A 99 17.36 -7.29 25.14
N GLU A 100 16.84 -7.61 23.95
CA GLU A 100 17.33 -8.68 23.11
C GLU A 100 18.56 -8.20 22.34
N PHE A 101 19.51 -9.11 22.11
CA PHE A 101 20.76 -8.81 21.42
C PHE A 101 20.85 -9.56 20.11
N LEU A 102 21.40 -8.88 19.10
CA LEU A 102 21.88 -9.50 17.87
C LEU A 102 23.35 -9.15 17.67
N THR A 103 24.11 -10.10 17.16
CA THR A 103 25.45 -9.85 16.62
C THR A 103 25.43 -10.03 15.13
N ILE A 104 25.86 -9.03 14.40
CA ILE A 104 25.89 -8.97 12.94
C ILE A 104 27.34 -8.96 12.49
N GLN A 105 27.70 -9.87 11.60
CA GLN A 105 29.03 -9.92 10.99
C GLN A 105 28.94 -9.77 9.48
N ARG A 106 29.77 -8.91 8.90
CA ARG A 106 29.80 -8.64 7.47
C ARG A 106 31.21 -8.41 6.97
N ALA A 107 31.56 -9.05 5.86
CA ALA A 107 32.85 -8.85 5.19
C ALA A 107 32.89 -7.48 4.51
N ILE A 108 34.04 -6.80 4.63
CA ILE A 108 34.37 -5.54 3.97
C ILE A 108 35.29 -5.83 2.76
N ALA A 109 36.37 -6.60 2.97
CA ALA A 109 37.26 -7.09 1.95
C ALA A 109 37.47 -8.61 2.14
N GLY A 110 38.06 -9.30 1.15
CA GLY A 110 38.30 -10.73 1.16
C GLY A 110 37.32 -11.51 0.28
N ASP A 111 37.36 -12.85 0.39
CA ASP A 111 36.64 -13.79 -0.49
C ASP A 111 35.16 -13.92 -0.17
N ARG A 112 34.71 -13.52 1.01
CA ARG A 112 33.32 -13.63 1.41
C ARG A 112 32.45 -12.62 0.69
N HIS A 113 31.29 -13.04 0.21
CA HIS A 113 30.35 -12.19 -0.52
C HIS A 113 29.88 -10.98 0.34
N LYS A 114 30.07 -9.76 -0.17
CA LYS A 114 29.85 -8.49 0.56
C LYS A 114 28.37 -8.21 0.87
N HIS A 115 27.44 -8.87 0.17
CA HIS A 115 25.99 -8.77 0.44
C HIS A 115 25.51 -9.82 1.46
N LEU A 116 26.38 -10.70 1.91
CA LEU A 116 26.05 -11.71 2.90
C LEU A 116 26.34 -11.19 4.30
N MET A 117 25.33 -11.28 5.16
CA MET A 117 25.41 -10.88 6.57
C MET A 117 25.11 -12.10 7.45
N THR A 118 26.04 -12.45 8.33
CA THR A 118 25.79 -13.49 9.32
C THR A 118 25.26 -12.86 10.60
N VAL A 119 24.11 -13.32 11.02
CA VAL A 119 23.42 -12.85 12.23
C VAL A 119 23.41 -13.95 13.27
N TYR A 120 23.89 -13.63 14.47
CA TYR A 120 23.85 -14.49 15.65
C TYR A 120 22.83 -13.93 16.64
N GLU A 121 22.02 -14.78 17.18
CA GLU A 121 21.14 -14.41 18.29
C GLU A 121 21.99 -14.28 19.57
N GLY A 122 22.00 -13.08 20.17
CA GLY A 122 22.76 -12.80 21.38
C GLY A 122 24.09 -12.07 21.16
N ARG A 123 24.97 -12.12 22.15
CA ARG A 123 26.23 -11.36 22.26
C ARG A 123 27.43 -12.20 21.81
N ALA A 124 27.67 -12.26 20.50
CA ALA A 124 28.78 -13.08 19.98
C ALA A 124 30.14 -12.35 19.91
N VAL A 125 30.18 -11.01 20.02
CA VAL A 125 31.42 -10.24 20.13
C VAL A 125 32.00 -10.31 21.53
N THR A 126 31.15 -10.18 22.55
CA THR A 126 31.58 -10.15 23.96
C THR A 126 31.53 -11.52 24.65
N ARG A 127 30.72 -12.46 24.19
CA ARG A 127 30.56 -13.81 24.69
C ARG A 127 30.75 -14.82 23.57
N LYS A 128 31.93 -15.47 23.53
CA LYS A 128 32.33 -16.42 22.47
C LYS A 128 31.43 -17.67 22.33
N GLU A 129 30.60 -17.97 23.33
CA GLU A 129 29.72 -19.14 23.36
C GLU A 129 28.57 -19.10 22.35
N ALA A 130 28.23 -17.93 21.81
CA ALA A 130 27.11 -17.78 20.87
C ALA A 130 27.48 -17.99 19.38
N LEU A 131 28.75 -18.26 19.05
CA LEU A 131 29.24 -18.30 17.66
C LEU A 131 28.80 -19.52 16.84
N SER A 132 28.14 -20.52 17.43
CA SER A 132 27.82 -21.79 16.77
C SER A 132 26.54 -21.80 15.94
N SER A 133 25.67 -20.77 16.01
CA SER A 133 24.33 -20.76 15.40
C SER A 133 24.02 -19.55 14.50
N GLY A 134 25.05 -18.99 13.85
CA GLY A 134 24.86 -17.86 12.91
C GLY A 134 24.01 -18.23 11.70
N ARG A 135 23.07 -17.37 11.32
CA ARG A 135 22.26 -17.50 10.12
C ARG A 135 22.68 -16.43 9.11
N ASP A 136 22.72 -16.83 7.84
CA ASP A 136 23.08 -15.93 6.76
C ASP A 136 21.83 -15.26 6.15
N TYR A 137 21.90 -13.95 6.00
CA TYR A 137 20.90 -13.08 5.38
C TYR A 137 21.56 -12.26 4.28
N PHE A 138 20.76 -11.79 3.32
CA PHE A 138 21.24 -10.98 2.22
C PHE A 138 20.75 -9.53 2.34
N VAL A 139 21.60 -8.58 1.96
CA VAL A 139 21.29 -7.18 1.75
C VAL A 139 21.40 -6.84 0.27
N ARG A 140 20.67 -5.80 -0.16
CA ARG A 140 20.76 -5.25 -1.54
C ARG A 140 20.43 -6.25 -2.66
N GLU A 141 19.83 -7.37 -2.32
CA GLU A 141 19.25 -8.30 -3.27
C GLU A 141 17.77 -7.95 -3.54
N PRO A 142 17.23 -8.28 -4.72
CA PRO A 142 15.81 -8.14 -4.99
C PRO A 142 14.99 -8.81 -3.88
N HIS A 143 13.99 -8.10 -3.37
CA HIS A 143 13.14 -8.56 -2.26
C HIS A 143 13.83 -8.73 -0.89
N ALA A 144 15.03 -8.19 -0.67
CA ALA A 144 15.71 -8.28 0.64
C ALA A 144 14.90 -7.64 1.79
N THR A 145 13.94 -6.77 1.49
CA THR A 145 13.02 -6.15 2.47
C THR A 145 11.80 -7.01 2.78
N THR A 146 11.44 -7.96 1.92
CA THR A 146 10.22 -8.78 2.04
C THR A 146 10.50 -10.28 2.19
N SER A 147 11.63 -10.75 1.70
CA SER A 147 12.05 -12.15 1.78
C SER A 147 12.44 -12.54 3.20
N GLU A 148 12.17 -13.80 3.59
CA GLU A 148 12.61 -14.38 4.86
C GLU A 148 14.15 -14.42 5.03
N ARG A 149 14.89 -14.42 3.92
CA ARG A 149 16.36 -14.35 3.90
C ARG A 149 16.89 -12.91 3.77
N GLY A 150 16.00 -11.92 3.75
CA GLY A 150 16.39 -10.51 3.66
C GLY A 150 16.79 -9.95 5.03
N PHE A 151 17.96 -9.34 5.11
CA PHE A 151 18.46 -8.78 6.38
C PHE A 151 17.59 -7.62 6.85
N HIS A 152 17.13 -6.74 5.95
CA HIS A 152 16.30 -5.60 6.34
C HIS A 152 14.98 -6.04 6.97
N ARG A 153 14.37 -7.12 6.48
CA ARG A 153 13.18 -7.71 7.13
C ARG A 153 13.52 -8.19 8.55
N ARG A 154 14.60 -8.99 8.71
CA ARG A 154 15.03 -9.44 10.03
C ARG A 154 15.33 -8.30 11.00
N PHE A 155 15.92 -7.21 10.47
CA PHE A 155 16.25 -6.04 11.25
C PHE A 155 15.01 -5.24 11.66
N THR A 156 14.03 -5.07 10.78
CA THR A 156 12.74 -4.45 11.15
C THR A 156 11.97 -5.27 12.19
N GLU A 157 11.96 -6.60 12.08
CA GLU A 157 11.38 -7.49 13.08
C GLU A 157 12.07 -7.33 14.44
N PHE A 158 13.41 -7.24 14.47
CA PHE A 158 14.18 -7.01 15.67
C PHE A 158 13.87 -5.66 16.33
N LEU A 159 13.67 -4.61 15.53
CA LEU A 159 13.27 -3.29 16.02
C LEU A 159 11.80 -3.23 16.45
N GLY A 160 10.98 -4.21 16.06
CA GLY A 160 9.54 -4.21 16.26
C GLY A 160 8.84 -3.15 15.40
N TRP A 161 9.38 -2.88 14.22
CA TRP A 161 8.83 -1.90 13.29
C TRP A 161 7.91 -2.55 12.26
N ASP A 162 6.77 -1.91 12.05
CA ASP A 162 5.87 -2.15 10.91
C ASP A 162 6.03 -0.97 9.93
N LEU A 163 6.75 -1.21 8.83
CA LEU A 163 7.06 -0.15 7.87
C LEU A 163 5.83 0.14 7.01
N PRO A 164 5.37 1.41 6.96
CA PRO A 164 4.21 1.77 6.18
C PRO A 164 4.48 1.63 4.68
N MET A 165 3.43 1.36 3.93
CA MET A 165 3.47 1.45 2.47
C MET A 165 3.54 2.92 2.06
N ALA A 166 4.39 3.23 1.09
CA ALA A 166 4.61 4.57 0.58
C ALA A 166 4.48 4.59 -0.96
N PRO A 167 3.87 5.61 -1.56
CA PRO A 167 3.68 5.70 -2.99
C PRO A 167 5.01 5.97 -3.72
N ARG A 168 5.25 5.29 -4.82
CA ARG A 168 6.34 5.57 -5.75
C ARG A 168 5.91 6.55 -6.84
N TYR A 169 6.88 7.08 -7.58
CA TYR A 169 6.61 7.90 -8.77
C TYR A 169 5.92 7.14 -9.92
N ASN A 170 5.96 5.82 -9.91
CA ASN A 170 5.26 4.96 -10.88
C ASN A 170 3.89 4.45 -10.39
N ASP A 171 3.30 5.08 -9.37
CA ASP A 171 2.02 4.74 -8.74
C ASP A 171 1.91 3.33 -8.13
N VAL A 172 3.04 2.64 -7.95
CA VAL A 172 3.10 1.36 -7.25
C VAL A 172 3.58 1.60 -5.83
N ASP A 173 2.82 1.18 -4.84
CA ASP A 173 3.20 1.30 -3.44
C ASP A 173 4.33 0.32 -3.09
N CYS A 174 5.25 0.77 -2.24
CA CYS A 174 6.31 -0.07 -1.68
C CYS A 174 6.46 0.21 -0.17
N PRO A 175 7.00 -0.73 0.61
CA PRO A 175 7.35 -0.45 1.99
C PRO A 175 8.36 0.71 2.08
N LEU A 176 8.22 1.54 3.11
CA LEU A 176 9.22 2.57 3.39
C LEU A 176 10.55 1.89 3.72
N TYR A 177 11.62 2.19 2.96
CA TYR A 177 12.91 1.53 3.15
C TYR A 177 13.68 2.08 4.34
N LEU A 178 14.44 1.23 5.03
CA LEU A 178 15.31 1.63 6.15
C LEU A 178 16.31 2.70 5.73
N GLU A 179 16.84 2.62 4.53
CA GLU A 179 17.78 3.59 3.96
C GLU A 179 17.17 5.00 3.81
N THR A 180 15.84 5.12 3.81
CA THR A 180 15.17 6.43 3.81
C THR A 180 15.01 7.01 5.22
N ILE A 181 14.99 6.16 6.24
CA ILE A 181 14.80 6.52 7.64
C ILE A 181 16.13 6.97 8.27
N PHE A 182 17.19 6.23 8.01
CA PHE A 182 18.49 6.42 8.66
C PHE A 182 19.23 7.71 8.32
N PRO A 183 18.96 8.47 7.24
CA PRO A 183 19.50 9.82 7.08
C PRO A 183 19.14 10.81 8.20
N LEU A 184 18.06 10.56 8.94
CA LEU A 184 17.70 11.32 10.15
C LEU A 184 18.29 10.73 11.45
N VAL A 185 18.97 9.61 11.35
CA VAL A 185 19.62 8.89 12.46
C VAL A 185 21.14 8.96 12.37
N PHE A 186 21.67 9.06 11.17
CA PHE A 186 23.11 9.14 10.90
C PHE A 186 23.44 10.32 10.00
N VAL A 187 24.18 11.29 10.53
CA VAL A 187 24.66 12.47 9.83
C VAL A 187 26.12 12.30 9.44
N GLU A 188 26.35 12.10 8.16
CA GLU A 188 27.68 11.91 7.58
C GLU A 188 28.41 13.24 7.38
N GLN A 189 29.72 13.27 7.62
CA GLN A 189 30.54 14.48 7.65
C GLN A 189 30.48 15.31 6.36
N LYS A 190 30.60 14.70 5.19
CA LYS A 190 30.85 15.43 3.93
C LYS A 190 29.58 15.86 3.21
N LEU A 191 28.53 15.08 3.29
CA LEU A 191 27.35 15.22 2.43
C LEU A 191 26.08 15.62 3.16
N ALA A 192 26.03 15.43 4.49
CA ALA A 192 24.79 15.58 5.24
C ALA A 192 24.67 16.94 5.95
N TRP A 193 25.78 17.56 6.39
CA TRP A 193 25.72 18.83 7.09
C TRP A 193 25.32 19.99 6.17
N GLY A 194 24.43 20.85 6.66
CA GLY A 194 23.89 21.97 5.90
C GLY A 194 22.75 21.61 4.95
N ARG A 195 22.28 20.37 4.98
CA ARG A 195 21.06 19.94 4.28
C ARG A 195 19.98 19.58 5.29
N ILE A 196 18.98 20.42 5.39
CA ILE A 196 17.91 20.28 6.37
C ILE A 196 16.67 19.69 5.71
N PRO A 197 16.07 18.66 6.32
CA PRO A 197 16.52 17.99 7.55
C PRO A 197 17.65 16.99 7.29
N ALA A 198 17.73 16.41 6.06
CA ALA A 198 18.73 15.43 5.67
C ALA A 198 18.81 15.26 4.17
N ARG A 199 19.82 14.54 3.68
CA ARG A 199 19.90 14.11 2.28
C ARG A 199 19.25 12.74 2.13
N TYR A 200 18.03 12.71 1.60
CA TYR A 200 17.31 11.47 1.35
C TYR A 200 17.75 10.75 0.07
N PRO A 201 17.69 9.41 0.03
CA PRO A 201 17.97 8.60 -1.15
C PRO A 201 16.80 8.65 -2.17
N THR A 202 16.81 9.67 -3.04
CA THR A 202 15.76 9.88 -4.05
C THR A 202 15.71 8.78 -5.13
N TRP A 203 16.83 8.05 -5.34
CA TRP A 203 16.90 6.93 -6.29
C TRP A 203 16.02 5.73 -5.93
N LEU A 204 15.50 5.65 -4.70
CA LEU A 204 14.54 4.64 -4.30
C LEU A 204 13.12 4.90 -4.84
N GLY A 205 12.90 6.08 -5.44
CA GLY A 205 11.70 6.43 -6.18
C GLY A 205 10.44 6.65 -5.32
N ILE A 206 10.59 6.86 -4.00
CA ILE A 206 9.46 7.15 -3.09
C ILE A 206 9.08 8.62 -3.22
N ARG A 207 7.78 8.91 -3.38
CA ARG A 207 7.25 10.27 -3.36
C ARG A 207 7.29 10.85 -1.95
N ASP A 208 7.67 12.12 -1.86
CA ASP A 208 7.73 12.87 -0.59
C ASP A 208 8.48 12.11 0.52
N VAL A 209 9.58 11.46 0.15
CA VAL A 209 10.34 10.55 1.03
C VAL A 209 10.65 11.17 2.40
N GLY A 210 11.05 12.43 2.46
CA GLY A 210 11.33 13.15 3.72
C GLY A 210 10.07 13.21 4.60
N ARG A 211 8.96 13.61 4.02
CA ARG A 211 7.67 13.67 4.71
C ARG A 211 7.27 12.30 5.28
N ARG A 212 7.36 11.23 4.46
CA ARG A 212 7.00 9.86 4.87
C ARG A 212 7.90 9.35 6.00
N THR A 213 9.18 9.69 5.93
CA THR A 213 10.15 9.32 6.96
C THR A 213 9.82 10.00 8.31
N VAL A 214 9.50 11.30 8.30
CA VAL A 214 9.14 12.02 9.54
C VAL A 214 7.79 11.53 10.08
N GLU A 215 6.80 11.28 9.22
CA GLU A 215 5.51 10.67 9.61
C GLU A 215 5.75 9.34 10.35
N PHE A 216 6.62 8.49 9.80
CA PHE A 216 6.97 7.23 10.44
C PHE A 216 7.69 7.42 11.77
N LEU A 217 8.76 8.25 11.82
CA LEU A 217 9.57 8.43 13.03
C LEU A 217 8.75 9.01 14.19
N LEU A 218 7.89 9.97 13.91
CA LEU A 218 6.99 10.55 14.90
C LEU A 218 5.75 9.68 15.17
N GLY A 219 5.50 8.65 14.35
CA GLY A 219 4.30 7.83 14.43
C GLY A 219 3.04 8.66 14.17
N LEU A 220 3.06 9.51 13.12
CA LEU A 220 1.91 10.29 12.71
C LEU A 220 0.94 9.41 11.90
N ASP A 221 -0.36 9.69 12.04
CA ASP A 221 -1.41 9.00 11.29
C ASP A 221 -1.85 9.76 10.01
N ALA A 222 -1.21 10.88 9.71
CA ALA A 222 -1.55 11.77 8.61
C ALA A 222 -1.63 11.06 7.25
N TYR A 223 -0.73 10.12 6.95
CA TYR A 223 -0.75 9.37 5.69
C TYR A 223 -1.89 8.38 5.62
N THR A 224 -2.09 7.57 6.65
CA THR A 224 -3.20 6.60 6.71
C THR A 224 -4.55 7.31 6.68
N THR A 225 -4.67 8.43 7.38
CA THR A 225 -5.85 9.31 7.32
C THR A 225 -6.09 9.88 5.93
N ALA A 226 -5.05 10.28 5.20
CA ALA A 226 -5.18 10.77 3.82
C ALA A 226 -5.65 9.67 2.87
N LEU A 227 -5.12 8.44 2.99
CA LEU A 227 -5.56 7.28 2.21
C LEU A 227 -7.02 6.93 2.51
N GLU A 228 -7.41 6.93 3.79
CA GLU A 228 -8.78 6.66 4.19
C GLU A 228 -9.75 7.71 3.63
N ARG A 229 -9.37 9.01 3.63
CA ARG A 229 -10.17 10.07 3.00
C ARG A 229 -10.33 9.86 1.50
N ALA A 230 -9.27 9.46 0.80
CA ALA A 230 -9.34 9.16 -0.62
C ALA A 230 -10.30 7.99 -0.87
N ALA A 231 -10.16 6.90 -0.11
CA ALA A 231 -11.03 5.72 -0.21
C ALA A 231 -12.51 6.05 0.07
N VAL A 232 -12.79 6.87 1.10
CA VAL A 232 -14.14 7.33 1.41
C VAL A 232 -14.70 8.19 0.27
N LYS A 233 -13.90 9.13 -0.26
CA LYS A 233 -14.31 9.96 -1.40
C LYS A 233 -14.66 9.14 -2.63
N ASP A 234 -13.85 8.14 -2.95
CA ASP A 234 -14.09 7.26 -4.09
C ASP A 234 -15.32 6.37 -3.87
N ALA A 235 -15.51 5.84 -2.65
CA ALA A 235 -16.69 5.09 -2.28
C ALA A 235 -17.98 5.94 -2.38
N VAL A 236 -17.95 7.19 -1.92
CA VAL A 236 -19.06 8.14 -2.08
C VAL A 236 -19.40 8.37 -3.56
N ALA A 237 -18.38 8.57 -4.40
CA ALA A 237 -18.58 8.78 -5.83
C ALA A 237 -19.13 7.52 -6.53
N ARG A 238 -18.66 6.33 -6.15
CA ARG A 238 -19.14 5.04 -6.63
C ARG A 238 -20.60 4.83 -6.26
N LEU A 239 -20.92 4.92 -4.98
CA LEU A 239 -22.28 4.66 -4.47
C LEU A 239 -23.32 5.61 -5.03
N ARG A 240 -22.98 6.88 -5.28
CA ARG A 240 -23.88 7.82 -5.96
C ARG A 240 -24.20 7.39 -7.39
N ARG A 241 -23.22 6.89 -8.13
CA ARG A 241 -23.45 6.38 -9.50
C ARG A 241 -24.31 5.12 -9.49
N GLU A 242 -24.01 4.17 -8.61
CA GLU A 242 -24.75 2.92 -8.47
C GLU A 242 -26.19 3.16 -8.01
N TRP A 243 -26.41 4.07 -7.06
CA TRP A 243 -27.74 4.51 -6.64
C TRP A 243 -28.55 5.11 -7.80
N THR A 244 -27.94 5.99 -8.56
CA THR A 244 -28.61 6.61 -9.71
C THR A 244 -29.00 5.55 -10.74
N SER A 245 -28.15 4.59 -11.00
CA SER A 245 -28.40 3.47 -11.91
C SER A 245 -29.54 2.58 -11.40
N ALA A 246 -29.45 2.13 -10.15
CA ALA A 246 -30.48 1.28 -9.54
C ALA A 246 -31.85 1.97 -9.48
N ARG A 247 -31.87 3.26 -9.11
CA ARG A 247 -33.07 4.08 -9.14
C ARG A 247 -33.68 4.14 -10.54
N THR A 248 -32.86 4.43 -11.56
CA THR A 248 -33.33 4.52 -12.95
C THR A 248 -33.86 3.19 -13.46
N GLN A 249 -33.27 2.07 -13.03
CA GLN A 249 -33.78 0.73 -13.35
C GLN A 249 -35.12 0.48 -12.67
N ALA A 250 -35.24 0.75 -11.37
CA ALA A 250 -36.48 0.61 -10.63
C ALA A 250 -37.63 1.45 -11.21
N GLU A 251 -37.34 2.71 -11.63
CA GLU A 251 -38.32 3.59 -12.27
C GLU A 251 -38.80 3.07 -13.65
N LYS A 252 -38.00 2.25 -14.34
CA LYS A 252 -38.36 1.64 -15.62
C LYS A 252 -39.17 0.36 -15.48
N VAL A 253 -39.12 -0.33 -14.33
CA VAL A 253 -39.83 -1.59 -14.12
C VAL A 253 -41.32 -1.53 -14.55
N PRO A 254 -42.11 -0.54 -14.15
CA PRO A 254 -43.53 -0.51 -14.51
C PRO A 254 -43.84 0.05 -15.92
N SER A 255 -42.85 0.37 -16.73
CA SER A 255 -43.07 1.00 -18.05
C SER A 255 -43.88 0.09 -19.00
N SER A 256 -43.79 -1.24 -18.88
CA SER A 256 -44.52 -2.21 -19.71
C SER A 256 -46.00 -2.25 -19.45
N VAL A 257 -46.49 -1.72 -18.33
CA VAL A 257 -47.88 -1.77 -17.90
C VAL A 257 -48.51 -0.41 -17.69
N SER A 258 -47.91 0.67 -18.21
CA SER A 258 -48.32 2.05 -17.96
C SER A 258 -48.38 2.40 -16.48
N GLY A 259 -47.34 1.93 -15.76
CA GLY A 259 -47.16 2.18 -14.33
C GLY A 259 -46.10 3.28 -14.05
N MET A 260 -46.05 3.70 -12.79
CA MET A 260 -45.13 4.70 -12.27
C MET A 260 -44.64 4.29 -10.90
N VAL A 261 -43.33 4.52 -10.63
CA VAL A 261 -42.73 4.41 -9.31
C VAL A 261 -42.65 5.78 -8.67
N SER A 262 -42.97 5.87 -7.39
CA SER A 262 -42.83 7.06 -6.57
C SER A 262 -42.14 6.76 -5.25
N GLY A 263 -41.53 7.76 -4.60
CA GLY A 263 -40.94 7.62 -3.26
C GLY A 263 -39.49 7.18 -3.22
N ILE A 264 -38.81 6.93 -4.36
CA ILE A 264 -37.37 6.62 -4.36
C ILE A 264 -36.59 7.94 -4.24
N PRO A 265 -35.73 8.12 -3.21
CA PRO A 265 -34.92 9.32 -3.04
C PRO A 265 -33.93 9.53 -4.20
N ARG A 266 -33.71 10.79 -4.57
CA ARG A 266 -32.77 11.14 -5.63
C ARG A 266 -31.32 10.77 -5.29
N ASP A 267 -30.92 11.08 -4.06
CA ASP A 267 -29.59 10.79 -3.52
C ASP A 267 -29.63 9.59 -2.59
N PRO A 268 -28.53 8.87 -2.38
CA PRO A 268 -28.45 7.76 -1.44
C PRO A 268 -28.84 8.19 -0.04
N VAL A 269 -29.58 7.35 0.66
CA VAL A 269 -30.01 7.56 2.05
C VAL A 269 -29.37 6.55 2.98
N ALA A 270 -29.13 6.94 4.23
CA ALA A 270 -28.52 6.06 5.24
C ALA A 270 -29.56 5.17 5.98
N SER A 271 -30.84 5.39 5.76
CA SER A 271 -31.93 4.60 6.33
C SER A 271 -32.85 4.14 5.23
N TRP A 272 -33.08 2.83 5.19
CA TRP A 272 -34.02 2.21 4.25
C TRP A 272 -35.04 1.34 4.99
N PRO A 273 -36.32 1.38 4.63
CA PRO A 273 -36.93 2.28 3.65
C PRO A 273 -36.92 3.74 4.10
N PRO A 274 -37.04 4.70 3.17
CA PRO A 274 -37.18 6.12 3.50
C PRO A 274 -38.50 6.39 4.22
N GLU A 275 -38.68 7.60 4.81
CA GLU A 275 -39.90 7.98 5.55
C GLU A 275 -41.17 7.78 4.72
N VAL A 276 -41.09 8.03 3.40
CA VAL A 276 -42.15 7.69 2.46
C VAL A 276 -41.70 6.46 1.66
N PRO A 277 -42.24 5.28 1.92
CA PRO A 277 -41.81 4.07 1.23
C PRO A 277 -42.05 4.15 -0.27
N PRO A 278 -41.14 3.64 -1.10
CA PRO A 278 -41.36 3.57 -2.53
C PRO A 278 -42.55 2.70 -2.89
N THR A 279 -43.34 3.19 -3.82
CA THR A 279 -44.57 2.50 -4.27
C THR A 279 -44.67 2.47 -5.78
N VAL A 280 -45.22 1.39 -6.31
CA VAL A 280 -45.62 1.29 -7.71
C VAL A 280 -47.11 1.53 -7.82
N SER A 281 -47.51 2.41 -8.75
CA SER A 281 -48.90 2.67 -9.12
C SER A 281 -49.13 2.37 -10.59
N VAL A 282 -50.31 1.88 -10.93
CA VAL A 282 -50.71 1.54 -12.30
C VAL A 282 -51.87 2.45 -12.68
N LEU A 283 -51.89 2.93 -13.91
CA LEU A 283 -52.96 3.79 -14.42
C LEU A 283 -54.21 2.94 -14.72
N GLN A 284 -55.33 3.21 -14.03
CA GLN A 284 -56.62 2.58 -14.26
C GLN A 284 -57.69 3.66 -14.46
N ARG A 285 -58.35 3.67 -15.59
CA ARG A 285 -59.43 4.64 -15.92
C ARG A 285 -59.10 6.10 -15.59
N SER A 286 -57.84 6.51 -15.83
CA SER A 286 -57.31 7.87 -15.57
C SER A 286 -56.98 8.17 -14.10
N GLU A 287 -56.99 7.18 -13.23
CA GLU A 287 -56.51 7.29 -11.82
C GLU A 287 -55.31 6.40 -11.56
N TRP A 288 -54.38 6.87 -10.71
CA TRP A 288 -53.21 6.08 -10.24
C TRP A 288 -53.61 5.23 -9.06
N VAL A 289 -53.62 3.89 -9.23
CA VAL A 289 -53.97 2.94 -8.19
C VAL A 289 -52.69 2.22 -7.75
N PRO A 290 -52.39 2.11 -6.44
CA PRO A 290 -51.27 1.31 -5.95
C PRO A 290 -51.37 -0.14 -6.41
N LEU A 291 -50.27 -0.72 -6.90
CA LEU A 291 -50.19 -2.05 -7.48
C LEU A 291 -50.75 -3.16 -6.55
N PRO A 292 -50.45 -3.19 -5.23
CA PRO A 292 -51.00 -4.22 -4.33
C PRO A 292 -52.53 -4.18 -4.26
N GLY A 293 -53.10 -2.98 -4.20
CA GLY A 293 -54.58 -2.81 -4.20
C GLY A 293 -55.21 -3.24 -5.51
N HIS A 294 -54.56 -2.92 -6.64
CA HIS A 294 -55.05 -3.35 -7.96
C HIS A 294 -54.98 -4.88 -8.11
N LEU A 295 -53.87 -5.52 -7.68
CA LEU A 295 -53.74 -6.98 -7.68
C LEU A 295 -54.82 -7.64 -6.82
N SER A 296 -55.09 -7.12 -5.62
CA SER A 296 -56.17 -7.65 -4.77
C SER A 296 -57.53 -7.61 -5.44
N ALA A 297 -57.87 -6.47 -6.03
CA ALA A 297 -59.16 -6.32 -6.74
C ALA A 297 -59.28 -7.27 -7.96
N LEU A 298 -58.17 -7.49 -8.70
CA LEU A 298 -58.17 -8.44 -9.83
C LEU A 298 -58.32 -9.90 -9.36
N ARG A 299 -57.67 -10.25 -8.27
CA ARG A 299 -57.80 -11.61 -7.66
C ARG A 299 -59.19 -11.86 -7.11
N GLU A 300 -59.82 -10.87 -6.45
CA GLU A 300 -61.20 -10.97 -6.02
C GLU A 300 -62.16 -11.20 -7.20
N ARG A 301 -61.97 -10.41 -8.27
CA ARG A 301 -62.75 -10.57 -9.48
C ARG A 301 -62.56 -11.93 -10.15
N LEU A 302 -61.34 -12.46 -10.13
CA LEU A 302 -61.01 -13.78 -10.65
C LEU A 302 -61.70 -14.89 -9.82
N ALA A 303 -61.68 -14.77 -8.52
CA ALA A 303 -62.36 -15.69 -7.58
C ALA A 303 -63.89 -15.65 -7.78
N GLU A 304 -64.49 -14.47 -8.01
CA GLU A 304 -65.96 -14.38 -8.34
C GLU A 304 -66.31 -15.15 -9.61
N LEU A 305 -65.44 -15.09 -10.64
CA LEU A 305 -65.66 -15.84 -11.89
C LEU A 305 -65.46 -17.34 -11.73
N GLU A 306 -64.68 -17.80 -10.74
CA GLU A 306 -64.45 -19.19 -10.44
C GLU A 306 -65.57 -19.82 -9.60
N THR A 307 -66.26 -19.02 -8.77
CA THR A 307 -67.37 -19.55 -7.88
C THR A 307 -68.65 -19.89 -8.62
N VAL A 308 -68.77 -19.48 -9.89
CA VAL A 308 -69.93 -19.94 -10.70
C VAL A 308 -69.69 -21.37 -11.14
N VAL A 309 -70.26 -22.33 -10.38
CA VAL A 309 -70.23 -23.75 -10.67
C VAL A 309 -70.90 -24.02 -12.02
N VAL A 310 -70.06 -24.28 -13.02
CA VAL A 310 -70.50 -24.89 -14.28
C VAL A 310 -70.51 -26.39 -14.01
N PRO A 311 -71.64 -27.10 -14.15
CA PRO A 311 -71.63 -28.54 -14.07
C PRO A 311 -70.76 -29.11 -15.17
N SER A 312 -69.66 -29.73 -14.77
CA SER A 312 -68.63 -30.27 -15.67
C SER A 312 -69.15 -31.58 -16.27
N ALA A 313 -69.10 -31.68 -17.59
CA ALA A 313 -69.24 -32.94 -18.34
C ALA A 313 -68.14 -33.96 -18.04
N LEU A 314 -67.20 -33.60 -17.13
CA LEU A 314 -66.07 -34.39 -16.66
C LEU A 314 -66.48 -35.76 -16.01
N GLU A 315 -67.76 -36.01 -15.71
CA GLU A 315 -68.17 -37.26 -15.17
C GLU A 315 -68.52 -38.37 -16.22
N ALA A 316 -68.54 -37.99 -17.51
CA ALA A 316 -69.02 -38.87 -18.56
C ALA A 316 -67.99 -39.62 -19.42
N ASP A 317 -66.74 -39.17 -19.54
CA ASP A 317 -65.72 -39.81 -20.40
C ASP A 317 -64.35 -39.99 -19.75
N PRO A 318 -63.98 -41.21 -19.29
CA PRO A 318 -62.63 -41.47 -18.70
C PRO A 318 -61.48 -41.28 -19.64
N ALA A 319 -61.62 -41.43 -20.95
CA ALA A 319 -60.54 -41.35 -21.93
C ALA A 319 -60.05 -39.90 -22.13
N ILE A 320 -61.00 -38.97 -22.19
CA ILE A 320 -60.72 -37.54 -22.35
C ILE A 320 -60.01 -36.99 -21.08
N ARG A 321 -60.35 -37.53 -19.89
CA ARG A 321 -59.60 -37.16 -18.63
C ARG A 321 -58.19 -37.65 -18.62
N VAL A 322 -57.90 -38.83 -19.17
CA VAL A 322 -56.55 -39.37 -19.30
C VAL A 322 -55.72 -38.51 -20.27
N GLU A 323 -56.33 -38.13 -21.41
CA GLU A 323 -55.72 -37.29 -22.38
C GLU A 323 -55.40 -35.88 -21.82
N LEU A 324 -56.33 -35.29 -21.07
CA LEU A 324 -56.08 -34.00 -20.41
C LEU A 324 -54.94 -34.10 -19.42
N ARG A 325 -54.88 -35.10 -18.56
CA ARG A 325 -53.81 -35.32 -17.60
C ARG A 325 -52.47 -35.49 -18.27
N LEU A 326 -52.39 -36.31 -19.32
CA LEU A 326 -51.16 -36.49 -20.08
C LEU A 326 -50.68 -35.18 -20.72
N ALA A 327 -51.58 -34.36 -21.24
CA ALA A 327 -51.23 -33.05 -21.80
C ALA A 327 -50.75 -32.06 -20.73
N GLU A 328 -51.36 -32.07 -19.52
CA GLU A 328 -50.94 -31.27 -18.38
C GLU A 328 -49.57 -31.70 -17.82
N GLU A 329 -49.30 -33.01 -17.73
CA GLU A 329 -48.00 -33.56 -17.37
C GLU A 329 -46.92 -33.17 -18.36
N GLN A 330 -47.20 -33.29 -19.67
CA GLN A 330 -46.29 -32.83 -20.72
C GLN A 330 -46.03 -31.32 -20.64
N LEU A 331 -47.05 -30.50 -20.37
CA LEU A 331 -46.87 -29.08 -20.19
C LEU A 331 -45.92 -28.75 -19.02
N SER A 332 -46.16 -29.40 -17.87
CA SER A 332 -45.30 -29.22 -16.68
C SER A 332 -43.86 -29.63 -16.94
N GLU A 333 -43.62 -30.72 -17.65
CA GLU A 333 -42.30 -31.20 -18.05
C GLU A 333 -41.59 -30.16 -18.96
N ARG A 334 -42.31 -29.66 -19.98
CA ARG A 334 -41.75 -28.67 -20.91
C ARG A 334 -41.47 -27.32 -20.25
N GLU A 335 -42.32 -26.88 -19.32
CA GLU A 335 -42.06 -25.69 -18.50
C GLU A 335 -40.83 -25.88 -17.58
N GLY A 336 -40.60 -27.12 -17.10
CA GLY A 336 -39.37 -27.48 -16.39
C GLY A 336 -38.09 -27.32 -17.26
N VAL A 337 -38.18 -27.80 -18.53
CA VAL A 337 -37.11 -27.66 -19.51
C VAL A 337 -36.83 -26.20 -19.83
N ILE A 338 -37.87 -25.36 -20.00
CA ILE A 338 -37.72 -23.92 -20.22
C ILE A 338 -36.98 -23.27 -19.05
N ARG A 339 -37.34 -23.57 -17.80
CA ARG A 339 -36.66 -23.04 -16.61
C ARG A 339 -35.17 -23.42 -16.60
N SER A 340 -34.85 -24.67 -16.93
CA SER A 340 -33.46 -25.14 -17.02
C SER A 340 -32.67 -24.44 -18.13
N LEU A 341 -33.31 -24.25 -19.32
CA LEU A 341 -32.68 -23.53 -20.43
C LEU A 341 -32.47 -22.06 -20.11
N LEU A 342 -33.38 -21.38 -19.40
CA LEU A 342 -33.22 -20.01 -18.99
C LEU A 342 -32.05 -19.83 -18.00
N SER A 343 -31.94 -20.72 -17.02
CA SER A 343 -30.83 -20.72 -16.07
C SER A 343 -29.48 -20.94 -16.78
N LYS A 344 -29.44 -21.87 -17.73
CA LYS A 344 -28.25 -22.12 -18.53
C LYS A 344 -27.89 -20.91 -19.40
N LEU A 345 -28.86 -20.28 -20.02
CA LEU A 345 -28.66 -19.11 -20.87
C LEU A 345 -28.11 -17.92 -20.05
N GLU A 346 -28.62 -17.74 -18.83
CA GLU A 346 -28.13 -16.71 -17.90
C GLU A 346 -26.67 -16.95 -17.51
N GLU A 347 -26.29 -18.20 -17.21
CA GLU A 347 -24.89 -18.60 -16.93
C GLU A 347 -23.99 -18.35 -18.12
N GLU A 348 -24.36 -18.85 -19.33
CA GLU A 348 -23.59 -18.65 -20.57
C GLU A 348 -23.44 -17.17 -20.95
N THR A 349 -24.48 -16.36 -20.71
CA THR A 349 -24.43 -14.92 -20.95
C THR A 349 -23.49 -14.22 -19.97
N GLY A 350 -23.53 -14.58 -18.68
CA GLY A 350 -22.61 -14.07 -17.67
C GLY A 350 -21.15 -14.40 -17.96
N GLU A 351 -20.87 -15.61 -18.43
CA GLU A 351 -19.54 -16.03 -18.86
C GLU A 351 -19.06 -15.24 -20.09
N ALA A 352 -19.93 -15.08 -21.10
CA ALA A 352 -19.62 -14.31 -22.30
C ALA A 352 -19.32 -12.83 -21.98
N GLU A 353 -20.08 -12.20 -21.07
CA GLU A 353 -19.82 -10.83 -20.60
C GLU A 353 -18.48 -10.72 -19.85
N SER A 354 -18.15 -11.74 -19.06
CA SER A 354 -16.86 -11.79 -18.35
C SER A 354 -15.69 -11.88 -19.33
N LEU A 355 -15.80 -12.77 -20.33
CA LEU A 355 -14.80 -12.91 -21.40
C LEU A 355 -14.63 -11.62 -22.20
N LYS A 356 -15.73 -10.94 -22.53
CA LYS A 356 -15.69 -9.67 -23.25
C LYS A 356 -14.93 -8.60 -22.45
N ARG A 357 -15.21 -8.49 -21.14
CA ARG A 357 -14.47 -7.56 -20.27
C ARG A 357 -12.98 -7.88 -20.21
N GLN A 358 -12.61 -9.17 -20.22
CA GLN A 358 -11.20 -9.58 -20.27
C GLN A 358 -10.55 -9.20 -21.61
N ILE A 359 -11.24 -9.42 -22.72
CA ILE A 359 -10.76 -9.01 -24.05
C ILE A 359 -10.55 -7.50 -24.13
N ASP A 360 -11.52 -6.72 -23.65
CA ASP A 360 -11.45 -5.25 -23.63
C ASP A 360 -10.25 -4.76 -22.82
N ALA A 361 -9.99 -5.35 -21.64
CA ALA A 361 -8.83 -5.05 -20.80
C ALA A 361 -7.50 -5.39 -21.51
N LEU A 362 -7.41 -6.59 -22.11
CA LEU A 362 -6.22 -7.00 -22.87
C LEU A 362 -5.98 -6.12 -24.10
N GLN A 363 -7.03 -5.67 -24.77
CA GLN A 363 -6.93 -4.74 -25.91
C GLN A 363 -6.42 -3.37 -25.48
N ASP A 364 -6.84 -2.88 -24.32
CA ASP A 364 -6.36 -1.62 -23.77
C ASP A 364 -4.88 -1.71 -23.41
N ASP A 365 -4.46 -2.80 -22.77
CA ASP A 365 -3.06 -3.05 -22.47
C ASP A 365 -2.22 -3.24 -23.74
N LEU A 366 -2.70 -3.98 -24.74
CA LEU A 366 -2.05 -4.09 -26.04
C LEU A 366 -1.85 -2.73 -26.71
N ARG A 367 -2.86 -1.85 -26.62
CA ARG A 367 -2.74 -0.47 -27.15
C ARG A 367 -1.61 0.28 -26.47
N LYS A 368 -1.52 0.22 -25.14
CA LYS A 368 -0.43 0.85 -24.37
C LYS A 368 0.94 0.33 -24.83
N TYR A 369 1.10 -0.97 -24.97
CA TYR A 369 2.36 -1.55 -25.45
C TYR A 369 2.67 -1.21 -26.92
N LYS A 370 1.67 -1.13 -27.78
CA LYS A 370 1.84 -0.65 -29.17
C LYS A 370 2.22 0.81 -29.25
N ASP A 371 1.70 1.65 -28.35
CA ASP A 371 2.08 3.06 -28.25
C ASP A 371 3.50 3.23 -27.74
N VAL A 372 3.92 2.45 -26.74
CA VAL A 372 5.32 2.40 -26.28
C VAL A 372 6.24 1.98 -27.45
N ARG A 373 5.86 0.98 -28.23
CA ARG A 373 6.61 0.54 -29.44
C ARG A 373 6.70 1.64 -30.49
N LYS A 374 5.63 2.40 -30.73
CA LYS A 374 5.62 3.54 -31.68
C LYS A 374 6.55 4.66 -31.22
N ILE A 375 6.48 5.03 -29.95
CA ILE A 375 7.35 6.06 -29.34
C ILE A 375 8.82 5.64 -29.47
N ARG A 376 9.13 4.37 -29.20
CA ARG A 376 10.47 3.80 -29.38
C ARG A 376 10.93 3.86 -30.84
N ASN A 377 10.05 3.63 -31.80
CA ASN A 377 10.37 3.66 -33.22
C ASN A 377 10.42 5.09 -33.81
N LEU A 378 9.73 6.07 -33.20
CA LEU A 378 9.63 7.45 -33.72
C LEU A 378 10.71 8.41 -33.19
N GLY A 379 11.44 8.07 -32.14
CA GLY A 379 12.35 9.06 -31.56
C GLY A 379 13.60 8.51 -30.89
N SER A 380 13.68 7.25 -30.66
CA SER A 380 14.75 6.70 -29.84
C SER A 380 15.58 5.63 -30.58
N GLN A 381 16.00 5.92 -31.80
CA GLN A 381 17.16 5.23 -32.37
C GLN A 381 18.48 5.72 -31.73
N ASP A 382 18.47 6.88 -31.11
CA ASP A 382 19.43 7.26 -30.09
C ASP A 382 18.85 6.83 -28.74
N GLU A 383 19.12 5.58 -28.34
CA GLU A 383 19.24 5.32 -26.91
C GLU A 383 20.26 6.33 -26.43
N PRO A 384 19.93 7.31 -25.56
CA PRO A 384 20.96 8.10 -24.95
C PRO A 384 21.95 7.10 -24.38
N GLU A 385 23.25 7.29 -24.62
CA GLU A 385 24.31 6.40 -24.09
C GLU A 385 24.14 6.16 -22.59
N SER A 386 23.44 7.06 -21.89
CA SER A 386 22.97 6.93 -20.50
C SER A 386 21.92 5.85 -20.28
N ALA A 387 21.22 5.35 -21.30
CA ALA A 387 20.16 4.34 -21.14
C ALA A 387 20.65 2.91 -21.38
N LYS A 388 21.83 2.73 -22.00
CA LYS A 388 22.44 1.40 -22.11
C LYS A 388 22.99 0.99 -20.73
N GLY A 389 22.38 -0.04 -20.15
CA GLY A 389 22.79 -0.59 -18.87
C GLY A 389 22.35 0.22 -17.64
N HIS A 390 21.44 1.18 -17.79
CA HIS A 390 20.85 1.94 -16.65
C HIS A 390 19.34 1.74 -16.62
N CYS A 391 18.78 1.61 -15.42
CA CYS A 391 17.32 1.56 -15.23
C CYS A 391 16.70 2.90 -15.67
N PRO A 392 15.71 2.92 -16.58
CA PRO A 392 15.12 4.17 -17.06
C PRO A 392 14.40 4.97 -15.97
N THR A 393 14.06 4.34 -14.86
CA THR A 393 13.32 4.96 -13.75
C THR A 393 14.22 5.48 -12.63
N CYS A 394 15.38 4.81 -12.37
CA CYS A 394 16.27 5.20 -11.28
C CYS A 394 17.72 5.44 -11.72
N HIS A 395 18.03 5.38 -13.03
CA HIS A 395 19.36 5.57 -13.63
C HIS A 395 20.47 4.69 -13.04
N GLN A 396 20.09 3.58 -12.34
CA GLN A 396 21.06 2.59 -11.87
C GLN A 396 21.66 1.85 -13.05
N GLN A 397 22.98 1.66 -13.00
CA GLN A 397 23.68 0.79 -13.95
C GLN A 397 23.24 -0.64 -13.69
N LEU A 398 22.54 -1.24 -14.65
CA LEU A 398 22.19 -2.65 -14.66
C LEU A 398 23.45 -3.41 -15.11
N ALA A 399 24.28 -3.86 -14.18
CA ALA A 399 25.37 -4.74 -14.51
C ALA A 399 24.86 -6.09 -14.97
N ASP A 400 25.29 -6.55 -16.14
CA ASP A 400 24.96 -7.85 -16.75
C ASP A 400 25.33 -9.05 -15.84
N SER A 401 26.10 -8.81 -14.78
CA SER A 401 26.55 -9.83 -13.82
C SER A 401 25.43 -10.35 -12.89
N LEU A 402 24.23 -9.78 -12.90
CA LEU A 402 23.06 -10.28 -12.14
C LEU A 402 22.22 -11.31 -12.90
N LEU A 403 22.56 -11.61 -14.17
CA LEU A 403 21.79 -12.49 -15.03
C LEU A 403 22.29 -13.93 -15.07
N ASP A 404 23.35 -14.28 -14.35
CA ASP A 404 23.94 -15.61 -14.38
C ASP A 404 23.67 -16.41 -13.10
N THR A 405 22.40 -16.76 -12.88
CA THR A 405 22.03 -17.94 -12.08
C THR A 405 20.66 -18.45 -12.53
N GLY A 406 20.68 -19.67 -13.05
CA GLY A 406 19.64 -20.46 -13.61
C GLY A 406 18.20 -20.20 -13.22
N LYS A 407 17.32 -19.99 -14.22
CA LYS A 407 15.86 -19.94 -14.18
C LYS A 407 15.26 -18.72 -13.46
N ARG A 408 15.63 -17.51 -13.88
CA ARG A 408 14.80 -16.32 -13.68
C ARG A 408 13.97 -16.09 -14.94
N ALA A 409 12.67 -15.81 -14.77
CA ALA A 409 11.84 -15.31 -15.85
C ALA A 409 12.46 -13.99 -16.32
N VAL A 410 13.01 -13.99 -17.54
CA VAL A 410 13.49 -12.79 -18.20
C VAL A 410 12.27 -11.90 -18.42
N PRO A 411 12.27 -10.62 -18.02
CA PRO A 411 11.16 -9.73 -18.34
C PRO A 411 10.99 -9.71 -19.87
N MET A 412 9.77 -9.95 -20.33
CA MET A 412 9.44 -10.01 -21.74
C MET A 412 9.77 -8.66 -22.41
N SER A 413 10.34 -8.71 -23.60
CA SER A 413 10.54 -7.49 -24.41
C SER A 413 9.21 -6.84 -24.78
N VAL A 414 9.23 -5.58 -25.22
CA VAL A 414 8.00 -4.89 -25.69
C VAL A 414 7.35 -5.68 -26.83
N GLU A 415 8.16 -6.24 -27.72
CA GLU A 415 7.72 -7.07 -28.84
C GLU A 415 7.11 -8.38 -28.36
N GLN A 416 7.74 -9.03 -27.39
CA GLN A 416 7.21 -10.26 -26.78
C GLN A 416 5.91 -10.01 -26.03
N ASN A 417 5.79 -8.88 -25.31
CA ASN A 417 4.54 -8.50 -24.65
C ASN A 417 3.43 -8.23 -25.68
N VAL A 418 3.73 -7.53 -26.78
CA VAL A 418 2.75 -7.29 -27.86
C VAL A 418 2.28 -8.63 -28.44
N SER A 419 3.20 -9.56 -28.76
CA SER A 419 2.84 -10.89 -29.29
C SER A 419 2.02 -11.69 -28.26
N PHE A 420 2.41 -11.67 -26.98
CA PHE A 420 1.67 -12.34 -25.92
C PHE A 420 0.25 -11.81 -25.77
N TYR A 421 0.05 -10.48 -25.76
CA TYR A 421 -1.31 -9.92 -25.69
C TYR A 421 -2.13 -10.21 -26.93
N GLU A 422 -1.52 -10.19 -28.13
CA GLU A 422 -2.20 -10.57 -29.38
C GLU A 422 -2.67 -12.03 -29.35
N GLU A 423 -1.82 -12.96 -28.91
CA GLU A 423 -2.15 -14.38 -28.75
C GLU A 423 -3.25 -14.60 -27.69
N GLN A 424 -3.17 -13.89 -26.55
CA GLN A 424 -4.21 -13.97 -25.50
C GLN A 424 -5.56 -13.42 -26.00
N ILE A 425 -5.55 -12.31 -26.74
CA ILE A 425 -6.77 -11.73 -27.31
C ILE A 425 -7.38 -12.69 -28.34
N GLU A 426 -6.57 -13.31 -29.19
CA GLU A 426 -7.03 -14.31 -30.17
C GLU A 426 -7.66 -15.52 -29.48
N LEU A 427 -7.00 -16.04 -28.44
CA LEU A 427 -7.50 -17.16 -27.63
C LEU A 427 -8.87 -16.81 -27.00
N PHE A 428 -8.93 -15.70 -26.24
CA PHE A 428 -10.17 -15.32 -25.58
C PHE A 428 -11.26 -14.92 -26.57
N SER A 429 -10.91 -14.32 -27.72
CA SER A 429 -11.87 -14.02 -28.78
C SER A 429 -12.47 -15.27 -29.39
N THR A 430 -11.67 -16.33 -29.55
CA THR A 430 -12.14 -17.63 -30.01
C THR A 430 -13.12 -18.27 -28.99
N VAL A 431 -12.76 -18.22 -27.69
CA VAL A 431 -13.63 -18.73 -26.62
C VAL A 431 -14.93 -17.92 -26.56
N TYR A 432 -14.84 -16.59 -26.67
CA TYR A 432 -16.01 -15.68 -26.71
C TYR A 432 -16.94 -15.98 -27.88
N ALA A 433 -16.36 -16.18 -29.09
CA ALA A 433 -17.16 -16.54 -30.29
C ALA A 433 -17.88 -17.87 -30.11
N ASN A 434 -17.21 -18.87 -29.52
CA ASN A 434 -17.83 -20.16 -29.19
C ASN A 434 -18.96 -20.02 -28.16
N SER A 435 -18.75 -19.18 -27.14
CA SER A 435 -19.79 -18.89 -26.14
C SER A 435 -21.01 -18.19 -26.77
N GLN A 436 -20.79 -17.22 -27.66
CA GLN A 436 -21.86 -16.57 -28.42
C GLN A 436 -22.67 -17.57 -29.26
N HIS A 437 -21.96 -18.52 -29.90
CA HIS A 437 -22.65 -19.56 -30.69
C HIS A 437 -23.46 -20.52 -29.81
N SER A 438 -22.98 -20.83 -28.60
CA SER A 438 -23.74 -21.61 -27.60
C SER A 438 -25.00 -20.86 -27.14
N ILE A 439 -24.89 -19.55 -26.88
CA ILE A 439 -26.01 -18.68 -26.52
C ILE A 439 -27.06 -18.69 -27.62
N GLU A 440 -26.68 -18.46 -28.88
CA GLU A 440 -27.61 -18.49 -30.02
C GLU A 440 -28.31 -19.85 -30.17
N SER A 441 -27.57 -20.94 -29.93
CA SER A 441 -28.14 -22.30 -29.94
C SER A 441 -29.16 -22.51 -28.80
N SER A 442 -28.81 -22.06 -27.59
CA SER A 442 -29.67 -22.14 -26.41
C SER A 442 -30.93 -21.28 -26.57
N GLU A 443 -30.81 -20.08 -27.19
CA GLU A 443 -31.95 -19.21 -27.52
C GLU A 443 -32.89 -19.87 -28.54
N LYS A 444 -32.39 -20.50 -29.59
CA LYS A 444 -33.19 -21.25 -30.58
C LYS A 444 -33.93 -22.43 -29.94
N GLN A 445 -33.25 -23.17 -29.05
CA GLN A 445 -33.88 -24.27 -28.30
C GLN A 445 -34.98 -23.74 -27.38
N LEU A 446 -34.73 -22.61 -26.69
CA LEU A 446 -35.72 -21.98 -25.81
C LEU A 446 -36.94 -21.52 -26.61
N GLN A 447 -36.75 -20.94 -27.79
CA GLN A 447 -37.85 -20.54 -28.67
C GLN A 447 -38.68 -21.75 -29.12
N GLY A 448 -38.05 -22.85 -29.56
CA GLY A 448 -38.74 -24.08 -29.92
C GLY A 448 -39.56 -24.67 -28.76
N GLN A 449 -38.99 -24.69 -27.55
CA GLN A 449 -39.71 -25.15 -26.37
C GLN A 449 -40.90 -24.26 -26.00
N ARG A 450 -40.81 -22.95 -26.21
CA ARG A 450 -41.93 -22.00 -26.01
C ARG A 450 -43.04 -22.24 -27.01
N GLU A 451 -42.75 -22.57 -28.26
CA GLU A 451 -43.71 -22.89 -29.30
C GLU A 451 -44.45 -24.20 -28.95
N GLU A 452 -43.72 -25.23 -28.47
CA GLU A 452 -44.32 -26.49 -27.99
C GLU A 452 -45.22 -26.27 -26.77
N VAL A 453 -44.83 -25.47 -25.81
CA VAL A 453 -45.64 -25.09 -24.65
C VAL A 453 -46.94 -24.39 -25.10
N ASN A 454 -46.88 -23.49 -26.06
CA ASN A 454 -48.04 -22.79 -26.58
C ASN A 454 -48.99 -23.80 -27.30
N ALA A 455 -48.47 -24.71 -28.10
CA ALA A 455 -49.24 -25.73 -28.77
C ALA A 455 -49.93 -26.69 -27.75
N LEU A 456 -49.22 -27.08 -26.67
CA LEU A 456 -49.81 -27.88 -25.58
C LEU A 456 -50.91 -27.13 -24.83
N ARG A 457 -50.74 -25.85 -24.58
CA ARG A 457 -51.74 -24.99 -23.96
C ARG A 457 -53.00 -24.88 -24.84
N ASP A 458 -52.82 -24.71 -26.14
CA ASP A 458 -53.92 -24.67 -27.08
C ASP A 458 -54.64 -26.05 -27.16
N ARG A 459 -53.88 -27.16 -27.13
CA ARG A 459 -54.44 -28.50 -27.06
C ARG A 459 -55.24 -28.74 -25.79
N ILE A 460 -54.70 -28.37 -24.61
CA ILE A 460 -55.37 -28.44 -23.31
C ILE A 460 -56.69 -27.63 -23.34
N ARG A 461 -56.65 -26.45 -23.97
CA ARG A 461 -57.82 -25.59 -24.15
C ARG A 461 -58.90 -26.31 -25.00
N ALA A 462 -58.51 -26.86 -26.14
CA ALA A 462 -59.43 -27.59 -27.04
C ALA A 462 -60.03 -28.81 -26.37
N ILE A 463 -59.23 -29.59 -25.60
CA ILE A 463 -59.70 -30.72 -24.83
C ILE A 463 -60.72 -30.27 -23.75
N ARG A 464 -60.47 -29.22 -23.03
CA ARG A 464 -61.37 -28.63 -22.02
C ARG A 464 -62.66 -28.09 -22.66
N GLU A 465 -62.61 -27.46 -23.84
CA GLU A 465 -63.79 -27.03 -24.59
C GLU A 465 -64.66 -28.22 -25.05
N THR A 466 -64.03 -29.32 -25.43
CA THR A 466 -64.74 -30.54 -25.86
C THR A 466 -65.48 -31.24 -24.66
N LEU A 467 -64.94 -31.02 -23.41
CA LEU A 467 -65.56 -31.55 -22.20
C LEU A 467 -66.74 -30.74 -21.70
N ILE A 468 -67.14 -29.63 -22.32
CA ILE A 468 -68.23 -28.75 -21.94
C ILE A 468 -69.43 -29.11 -22.81
N SER A 469 -70.51 -29.65 -22.25
CA SER A 469 -71.73 -29.97 -22.93
C SER A 469 -72.48 -28.73 -23.49
N PRO A 470 -73.16 -28.84 -24.66
CA PRO A 470 -73.75 -27.66 -25.34
C PRO A 470 -74.90 -26.96 -24.65
N GLY A 471 -75.29 -27.40 -23.45
CA GLY A 471 -76.44 -26.82 -22.71
C GLY A 471 -76.09 -25.83 -21.59
N ASN A 472 -74.82 -25.78 -21.18
CA ASN A 472 -74.39 -24.92 -20.07
C ASN A 472 -73.02 -24.33 -20.34
N THR A 473 -72.76 -23.81 -21.51
CA THR A 473 -71.55 -23.07 -21.84
C THR A 473 -71.50 -21.78 -21.04
N PRO A 474 -70.45 -21.53 -20.21
CA PRO A 474 -70.13 -20.16 -19.79
C PRO A 474 -69.99 -19.32 -21.06
N SER A 475 -70.57 -18.16 -21.08
CA SER A 475 -70.43 -17.30 -22.27
C SER A 475 -69.02 -17.16 -22.66
N ILE A 476 -68.67 -17.26 -23.93
CA ILE A 476 -67.31 -17.06 -24.46
C ILE A 476 -66.68 -15.79 -23.85
N GLU A 477 -67.48 -14.81 -23.56
CA GLU A 477 -67.11 -13.58 -22.84
C GLU A 477 -66.51 -13.85 -21.47
N ARG A 478 -67.09 -14.71 -20.62
CA ARG A 478 -66.59 -15.00 -19.25
C ARG A 478 -65.30 -15.79 -19.27
N VAL A 479 -65.15 -16.75 -20.16
CA VAL A 479 -63.89 -17.51 -20.33
C VAL A 479 -62.78 -16.59 -20.83
N THR A 480 -63.12 -15.71 -21.78
CA THR A 480 -62.17 -14.72 -22.29
C THR A 480 -61.79 -13.69 -21.22
N GLU A 481 -62.74 -13.22 -20.42
CA GLU A 481 -62.50 -12.31 -19.29
C GLU A 481 -61.58 -12.99 -18.26
N ARG A 482 -61.83 -14.23 -17.89
CA ARG A 482 -60.98 -14.99 -16.93
C ARG A 482 -59.54 -15.12 -17.43
N ILE A 483 -59.35 -15.55 -18.68
CA ILE A 483 -58.01 -15.70 -19.27
C ILE A 483 -57.27 -14.34 -19.29
N ARG A 484 -57.97 -13.27 -19.65
CA ARG A 484 -57.37 -11.91 -19.64
C ARG A 484 -56.98 -11.46 -18.23
N LEU A 485 -57.83 -11.79 -17.21
CA LEU A 485 -57.53 -11.46 -15.83
C LEU A 485 -56.36 -12.29 -15.30
N GLU A 486 -56.31 -13.60 -15.56
CA GLU A 486 -55.22 -14.48 -15.20
C GLU A 486 -53.87 -13.97 -15.79
N GLN A 487 -53.83 -13.63 -17.07
CA GLN A 487 -52.68 -13.07 -17.74
C GLN A 487 -52.28 -11.73 -17.12
N ARG A 488 -53.26 -10.86 -16.82
CA ARG A 488 -53.02 -9.56 -16.22
C ARG A 488 -52.43 -9.68 -14.80
N VAL A 489 -53.01 -10.57 -13.99
CA VAL A 489 -52.52 -10.89 -12.63
C VAL A 489 -51.07 -11.40 -12.70
N SER A 490 -50.79 -12.39 -13.54
CA SER A 490 -49.44 -12.93 -13.71
C SER A 490 -48.43 -11.87 -14.14
N THR A 491 -48.81 -11.01 -15.06
CA THR A 491 -47.93 -9.89 -15.51
C THR A 491 -47.65 -8.91 -14.37
N LEU A 492 -48.66 -8.55 -13.57
CA LEU A 492 -48.50 -7.61 -12.46
C LEU A 492 -47.74 -8.24 -11.26
N GLU A 493 -47.90 -9.55 -11.04
CA GLU A 493 -47.11 -10.28 -10.04
C GLU A 493 -45.64 -10.34 -10.40
N ALA A 494 -45.30 -10.60 -11.67
CA ALA A 494 -43.93 -10.55 -12.15
C ALA A 494 -43.33 -9.15 -12.02
N LEU A 495 -44.11 -8.12 -12.28
CA LEU A 495 -43.72 -6.74 -12.09
C LEU A 495 -43.47 -6.41 -10.60
N GLN A 496 -44.36 -6.87 -9.70
CA GLN A 496 -44.18 -6.69 -8.25
C GLN A 496 -42.87 -7.35 -7.80
N ALA A 497 -42.61 -8.59 -8.22
CA ALA A 497 -41.36 -9.28 -7.88
C ALA A 497 -40.12 -8.51 -8.37
N SER A 498 -40.12 -8.04 -9.61
CA SER A 498 -39.02 -7.25 -10.16
C SER A 498 -38.84 -5.91 -9.43
N PHE A 499 -39.92 -5.29 -8.98
CA PHE A 499 -39.83 -4.08 -8.15
C PHE A 499 -39.27 -4.39 -6.76
N ASP A 500 -39.70 -5.49 -6.12
CA ASP A 500 -39.21 -5.90 -4.81
C ASP A 500 -37.72 -6.24 -4.85
N ASP A 501 -37.22 -6.86 -5.95
CA ASP A 501 -35.78 -7.07 -6.19
C ASP A 501 -35.03 -5.74 -6.29
N SER A 502 -35.57 -4.78 -7.06
CA SER A 502 -34.96 -3.44 -7.16
C SER A 502 -34.96 -2.70 -5.81
N MET A 503 -35.95 -2.90 -4.96
CA MET A 503 -35.97 -2.33 -3.61
C MET A 503 -34.94 -2.98 -2.70
N SER A 504 -34.69 -4.27 -2.87
CA SER A 504 -33.63 -5.00 -2.17
C SER A 504 -32.23 -4.45 -2.54
N ASP A 505 -31.99 -4.21 -3.83
CA ASP A 505 -30.74 -3.62 -4.30
C ASP A 505 -30.51 -2.22 -3.71
N LEU A 506 -31.55 -1.38 -3.69
CA LEU A 506 -31.48 -0.05 -3.08
C LEU A 506 -31.28 -0.13 -1.57
N ALA A 507 -31.84 -1.13 -0.89
CA ALA A 507 -31.62 -1.36 0.53
C ALA A 507 -30.15 -1.70 0.83
N GLN A 508 -29.52 -2.53 -0.01
CA GLN A 508 -28.12 -2.86 0.11
C GLN A 508 -27.24 -1.61 -0.07
N LEU A 509 -27.50 -0.81 -1.11
CA LEU A 509 -26.79 0.44 -1.36
C LEU A 509 -26.95 1.46 -0.22
N ALA A 510 -28.14 1.50 0.42
CA ALA A 510 -28.39 2.35 1.59
C ALA A 510 -27.54 1.93 2.80
N ASN A 511 -27.37 0.63 3.04
CA ASN A 511 -26.50 0.11 4.10
C ASN A 511 -25.03 0.46 3.83
N GLU A 512 -24.53 0.23 2.60
CA GLU A 512 -23.17 0.61 2.23
C GLU A 512 -22.94 2.13 2.36
N TRP A 513 -23.94 2.92 1.99
CA TRP A 513 -23.89 4.37 2.15
C TRP A 513 -23.76 4.80 3.61
N LYS A 514 -24.51 4.16 4.50
CA LYS A 514 -24.43 4.40 5.94
C LYS A 514 -23.03 4.09 6.47
N GLU A 515 -22.45 2.95 6.09
CA GLU A 515 -21.09 2.58 6.50
C GLU A 515 -20.07 3.62 6.05
N VAL A 516 -20.16 4.09 4.81
CA VAL A 516 -19.27 5.10 4.26
C VAL A 516 -19.43 6.45 4.99
N GLN A 517 -20.67 6.85 5.34
CA GLN A 517 -20.91 8.04 6.15
C GLN A 517 -20.33 7.91 7.57
N ASP A 518 -20.47 6.75 8.21
CA ASP A 518 -19.89 6.48 9.52
C ASP A 518 -18.35 6.51 9.49
N ARG A 519 -17.75 5.98 8.44
CA ARG A 519 -16.30 6.10 8.21
C ARG A 519 -15.91 7.57 8.02
N GLN A 520 -16.63 8.32 7.21
CA GLN A 520 -16.38 9.74 6.98
C GLN A 520 -16.48 10.57 8.29
N ALA A 521 -17.46 10.28 9.13
CA ALA A 521 -17.67 10.98 10.39
C ALA A 521 -16.53 10.74 11.42
N ARG A 522 -15.83 9.60 11.33
CA ARG A 522 -14.68 9.27 12.19
C ARG A 522 -13.39 9.95 11.76
N LEU A 523 -13.29 10.42 10.52
CA LEU A 523 -12.11 11.10 10.03
C LEU A 523 -11.92 12.47 10.69
N PRO A 524 -10.68 12.87 10.99
CA PRO A 524 -10.38 14.20 11.50
C PRO A 524 -10.90 15.29 10.55
N LYS A 525 -11.40 16.40 11.10
CA LYS A 525 -11.89 17.54 10.29
C LYS A 525 -10.75 18.28 9.58
N GLY A 526 -9.56 18.33 10.20
CA GLY A 526 -8.34 18.94 9.66
C GLY A 526 -7.48 17.96 8.86
N ALA A 527 -6.39 18.44 8.30
CA ALA A 527 -5.40 17.59 7.61
C ALA A 527 -4.72 16.60 8.58
N LEU A 528 -4.54 17.01 9.81
CA LEU A 528 -3.89 16.27 10.89
C LEU A 528 -4.90 15.87 11.96
N SER A 529 -4.64 14.80 12.68
CA SER A 529 -5.35 14.44 13.89
C SER A 529 -4.89 15.32 15.07
N LYS A 530 -5.68 15.38 16.14
CA LYS A 530 -5.26 16.09 17.36
C LYS A 530 -3.96 15.53 17.94
N GLN A 531 -3.73 14.24 17.82
CA GLN A 531 -2.52 13.59 18.29
C GLN A 531 -1.30 14.01 17.45
N ASP A 532 -1.46 14.09 16.13
CA ASP A 532 -0.41 14.56 15.23
C ASP A 532 -0.07 16.04 15.50
N GLU A 533 -1.09 16.90 15.68
CA GLU A 533 -0.90 18.29 16.07
C GLU A 533 -0.12 18.44 17.38
N GLN A 534 -0.40 17.60 18.38
CA GLN A 534 0.34 17.60 19.65
C GLN A 534 1.80 17.20 19.46
N LYS A 535 2.08 16.16 18.66
CA LYS A 535 3.45 15.72 18.38
C LYS A 535 4.24 16.77 17.62
N LEU A 536 3.63 17.38 16.60
CA LEU A 536 4.28 18.45 15.84
C LEU A 536 4.50 19.70 16.69
N SER A 537 3.58 20.04 17.57
CA SER A 537 3.76 21.12 18.54
C SER A 537 4.89 20.79 19.53
N ALA A 538 5.02 19.56 19.99
CA ALA A 538 6.11 19.13 20.83
C ALA A 538 7.46 19.24 20.11
N LEU A 539 7.52 18.83 18.83
CA LEU A 539 8.71 18.98 17.98
C LEU A 539 9.07 20.47 17.81
N GLN A 540 8.10 21.31 17.49
CA GLN A 540 8.25 22.76 17.37
C GLN A 540 8.83 23.37 18.65
N ASN A 541 8.27 23.03 19.79
CA ASN A 541 8.70 23.55 21.09
C ASN A 541 10.13 23.09 21.43
N SER A 542 10.46 21.81 21.18
CA SER A 542 11.81 21.29 21.38
C SER A 542 12.81 21.99 20.48
N PHE A 543 12.48 22.15 19.19
CA PHE A 543 13.28 22.82 18.18
C PHE A 543 13.60 24.27 18.58
N GLN A 544 12.59 25.07 18.88
CA GLN A 544 12.77 26.48 19.27
C GLN A 544 13.54 26.65 20.60
N ARG A 545 13.27 25.80 21.60
CA ARG A 545 13.99 25.78 22.87
C ARG A 545 15.50 25.54 22.64
N GLN A 546 15.87 24.59 21.80
CA GLN A 546 17.25 24.27 21.49
C GLN A 546 17.95 25.42 20.74
N LEU A 547 17.27 26.01 19.75
CA LEU A 547 17.82 27.15 19.01
C LEU A 547 18.07 28.37 19.89
N GLY A 548 17.25 28.57 20.92
CA GLY A 548 17.49 29.57 21.96
C GLY A 548 18.78 29.28 22.76
N LEU A 549 19.13 28.01 22.99
CA LEU A 549 20.39 27.63 23.66
C LEU A 549 21.60 27.78 22.74
N TYR A 550 21.45 27.57 21.43
CA TYR A 550 22.53 27.60 20.44
C TYR A 550 22.79 29.00 19.86
N ARG A 551 22.24 30.05 20.43
CA ARG A 551 22.47 31.45 20.04
C ARG A 551 22.30 31.70 18.55
N MET A 552 21.19 31.22 17.98
CA MET A 552 20.81 31.45 16.59
C MET A 552 20.87 32.94 16.24
N GLY A 553 21.55 33.31 15.16
CA GLY A 553 21.85 34.72 14.84
C GLY A 553 21.17 35.26 13.58
N SER A 554 20.97 34.41 12.55
CA SER A 554 20.48 34.87 11.23
C SER A 554 18.99 35.20 11.21
N VAL A 555 18.18 34.52 12.05
CA VAL A 555 16.72 34.63 12.06
C VAL A 555 16.24 34.59 13.50
N THR A 556 15.15 35.31 13.78
CA THR A 556 14.50 35.26 15.09
C THR A 556 13.91 33.88 15.36
N VAL A 557 14.26 33.26 16.49
CA VAL A 557 13.83 31.88 16.82
C VAL A 557 12.30 31.71 16.77
N SER A 558 11.52 32.75 17.16
CA SER A 558 10.06 32.70 17.10
C SER A 558 9.45 32.70 15.70
N GLU A 559 10.24 33.07 14.67
CA GLU A 559 9.80 33.03 13.27
C GLU A 559 10.07 31.70 12.61
N LEU A 560 10.89 30.85 13.25
CA LEU A 560 11.21 29.52 12.79
C LEU A 560 10.11 28.54 13.18
N ASN A 561 9.52 27.91 12.18
CA ASN A 561 8.45 26.96 12.36
C ASN A 561 8.79 25.60 11.69
N ILE A 562 8.08 24.55 12.11
CA ILE A 562 8.06 23.27 11.41
C ILE A 562 6.85 23.26 10.50
N SER A 563 7.08 23.16 9.20
CA SER A 563 6.02 23.12 8.18
C SER A 563 5.07 21.94 8.41
N GLN A 564 3.77 22.18 8.34
CA GLN A 564 2.78 21.08 8.38
C GLN A 564 2.69 20.33 7.03
N GLY A 565 3.25 20.89 5.97
CA GLY A 565 3.20 20.30 4.64
C GLY A 565 4.23 19.20 4.42
N ASN A 566 5.49 19.47 4.79
CA ASN A 566 6.63 18.56 4.60
C ASN A 566 7.38 18.22 5.89
N TYR A 567 7.00 18.83 7.02
CA TYR A 567 7.61 18.71 8.35
C TYR A 567 9.06 19.21 8.42
N GLU A 568 9.48 20.03 7.49
CA GLU A 568 10.80 20.66 7.48
C GLU A 568 10.76 22.00 8.20
N PRO A 569 11.91 22.47 8.75
CA PRO A 569 12.01 23.82 9.28
C PRO A 569 11.81 24.87 8.19
N GLU A 570 11.03 25.91 8.48
CA GLU A 570 10.71 27.02 7.58
C GLU A 570 10.70 28.36 8.30
N VAL A 571 10.90 29.46 7.56
CA VAL A 571 10.75 30.83 8.00
C VAL A 571 9.65 31.48 7.18
N ALA A 572 8.64 32.03 7.85
CA ALA A 572 7.49 32.71 7.21
C ALA A 572 6.84 31.90 6.06
N GLY A 573 6.81 30.56 6.16
CA GLY A 573 6.25 29.66 5.15
C GLY A 573 7.18 29.40 3.95
N LEU A 574 8.44 29.86 4.01
CA LEU A 574 9.45 29.60 2.99
C LEU A 574 10.51 28.64 3.54
N ASN A 575 10.95 27.70 2.71
CA ASN A 575 12.06 26.81 3.06
C ASN A 575 13.31 27.63 3.37
N LEU A 576 14.09 27.16 4.35
CA LEU A 576 15.37 27.75 4.74
C LEU A 576 16.33 27.74 3.53
N GLY A 577 16.38 28.87 2.83
CA GLY A 577 17.19 29.04 1.61
C GLY A 577 18.50 29.77 1.87
N ALA A 578 18.95 30.57 0.89
CA ALA A 578 20.22 31.27 0.87
C ALA A 578 20.41 32.34 1.98
N ASP A 579 19.35 32.67 2.72
CA ASP A 579 19.37 33.78 3.69
C ASP A 579 19.85 33.38 5.09
N VAL A 580 20.13 32.08 5.34
CA VAL A 580 20.60 31.58 6.62
C VAL A 580 22.09 31.30 6.57
N ALA A 581 22.85 31.81 7.54
CA ALA A 581 24.28 31.56 7.62
C ALA A 581 24.62 30.07 7.76
N GLY A 582 25.74 29.63 7.19
CA GLY A 582 26.11 28.20 7.22
C GLY A 582 26.20 27.62 8.63
N SER A 583 26.71 28.38 9.61
CA SER A 583 26.76 27.97 11.01
C SER A 583 25.36 27.81 11.62
N ASP A 584 24.42 28.66 11.23
CA ASP A 584 23.03 28.57 11.69
C ASP A 584 22.28 27.38 11.07
N LEU A 585 22.58 26.99 9.81
CA LEU A 585 22.08 25.77 9.23
C LEU A 585 22.51 24.53 10.03
N ILE A 586 23.71 24.52 10.57
CA ILE A 586 24.19 23.44 11.45
C ILE A 586 23.42 23.43 12.78
N ARG A 587 23.21 24.59 13.40
CA ARG A 587 22.41 24.70 14.64
C ARG A 587 20.96 24.25 14.42
N LEU A 588 20.36 24.64 13.31
CA LEU A 588 19.02 24.18 12.90
C LEU A 588 18.97 22.65 12.75
N GLN A 589 19.97 22.06 12.11
CA GLN A 589 20.04 20.62 11.91
C GLN A 589 20.18 19.88 13.26
N TRP A 590 21.04 20.36 14.18
CA TRP A 590 21.12 19.78 15.52
C TRP A 590 19.78 19.82 16.24
N ALA A 591 19.17 21.02 16.30
CA ALA A 591 17.90 21.22 17.00
C ALA A 591 16.78 20.36 16.43
N TYR A 592 16.75 20.20 15.10
CA TYR A 592 15.74 19.38 14.44
C TYR A 592 15.93 17.88 14.71
N LEU A 593 17.15 17.37 14.55
CA LEU A 593 17.42 15.93 14.73
C LEU A 593 17.30 15.52 16.20
N LEU A 594 17.78 16.33 17.13
CA LEU A 594 17.61 16.07 18.57
C LEU A 594 16.13 16.23 18.99
N GLY A 595 15.39 17.15 18.38
CA GLY A 595 13.93 17.28 18.58
C GLY A 595 13.18 16.05 18.06
N LEU A 596 13.52 15.54 16.88
CA LEU A 596 12.97 14.29 16.36
C LEU A 596 13.29 13.11 17.27
N LEU A 597 14.50 13.02 17.77
CA LEU A 597 14.91 11.99 18.73
C LEU A 597 14.08 12.07 20.01
N GLU A 598 13.93 13.28 20.59
CA GLU A 598 13.20 13.52 21.82
C GLU A 598 11.71 13.16 21.68
N VAL A 599 11.05 13.64 20.62
CA VAL A 599 9.62 13.42 20.40
C VAL A 599 9.34 12.03 19.84
N GLY A 600 10.13 11.58 18.89
CA GLY A 600 9.92 10.29 18.21
C GLY A 600 10.20 9.06 19.08
N THR A 601 10.87 9.22 20.22
CA THR A 601 11.05 8.16 21.23
C THR A 601 9.95 8.09 22.28
N GLN A 602 8.97 9.01 22.24
CA GLN A 602 7.79 8.94 23.09
C GLN A 602 6.94 7.70 22.75
N PRO A 603 6.08 7.23 23.66
CA PRO A 603 5.11 6.19 23.34
C PRO A 603 4.34 6.56 22.06
N SER A 604 4.11 5.67 21.15
CA SER A 604 3.53 5.92 19.82
C SER A 604 4.45 6.52 18.75
N GLY A 605 5.72 6.83 19.03
CA GLY A 605 6.73 7.14 18.03
C GLY A 605 7.56 5.93 17.64
N ASN A 606 8.18 5.98 16.47
CA ASN A 606 9.00 4.90 15.92
C ASN A 606 10.48 5.27 15.78
N HIS A 607 10.91 6.39 16.38
CA HIS A 607 12.32 6.74 16.34
C HIS A 607 13.16 5.66 17.02
N PRO A 608 14.27 5.19 16.40
CA PRO A 608 15.06 4.11 16.95
C PRO A 608 15.73 4.44 18.28
N GLY A 609 15.73 5.70 18.68
CA GLY A 609 16.38 6.16 19.91
C GLY A 609 17.90 6.24 19.78
N LEU A 610 18.43 6.16 18.57
CA LEU A 610 19.83 6.28 18.21
C LEU A 610 20.02 7.52 17.32
N LEU A 611 21.05 8.32 17.61
CA LEU A 611 21.51 9.41 16.72
C LEU A 611 23.04 9.36 16.64
N ILE A 612 23.57 9.33 15.43
CA ILE A 612 25.02 9.30 15.16
C ILE A 612 25.38 10.54 14.38
N MET A 613 26.33 11.32 14.86
CA MET A 613 26.78 12.56 14.24
C MET A 613 28.31 12.52 14.00
N ASP A 614 28.70 12.62 12.74
CA ASP A 614 30.11 12.65 12.33
C ASP A 614 30.56 14.08 12.14
N GLU A 615 31.48 14.54 13.01
CA GLU A 615 32.04 15.90 13.02
C GLU A 615 30.93 16.99 12.99
N PRO A 616 30.04 17.07 13.98
CA PRO A 616 28.95 18.03 13.99
C PRO A 616 29.37 19.49 14.09
N GLN A 617 30.58 19.79 14.50
CA GLN A 617 31.15 21.15 14.52
C GLN A 617 31.68 21.50 13.15
N GLN A 618 30.79 21.92 12.23
CA GLN A 618 31.12 22.31 10.87
C GLN A 618 30.90 23.83 10.65
N GLN A 619 31.38 24.36 9.53
CA GLN A 619 31.11 25.73 9.05
C GLN A 619 31.34 26.83 10.10
N SER A 620 32.40 26.70 10.88
CA SER A 620 32.78 27.68 11.91
C SER A 620 31.71 27.95 12.97
N VAL A 621 30.94 26.94 13.35
CA VAL A 621 30.05 27.01 14.52
C VAL A 621 30.91 27.25 15.74
N GLU A 622 30.50 28.21 16.57
CA GLU A 622 31.22 28.55 17.78
C GLU A 622 31.28 27.40 18.78
N GLU A 623 32.39 27.29 19.49
CA GLU A 623 32.63 26.20 20.44
C GLU A 623 31.57 26.18 21.56
N ASP A 624 31.17 27.34 22.05
CA ASP A 624 30.16 27.48 23.11
C ASP A 624 28.81 26.89 22.69
N ASP A 625 28.39 27.05 21.43
CA ASP A 625 27.13 26.48 20.92
C ASP A 625 27.22 24.97 20.79
N PHE A 626 28.40 24.49 20.38
CA PHE A 626 28.65 23.05 20.35
C PHE A 626 28.65 22.44 21.79
N LEU A 627 29.25 23.14 22.76
CA LEU A 627 29.17 22.72 24.18
C LEU A 627 27.73 22.70 24.68
N ALA A 628 26.90 23.70 24.32
CA ALA A 628 25.48 23.70 24.67
C ALA A 628 24.71 22.51 24.05
N MET A 629 25.05 22.13 22.80
CA MET A 629 24.48 20.95 22.14
C MET A 629 24.92 19.65 22.84
N LEU A 630 26.18 19.55 23.28
CA LEU A 630 26.67 18.40 24.05
C LEU A 630 25.96 18.28 25.39
N ASP A 631 25.77 19.41 26.09
CA ASP A 631 25.02 19.45 27.36
C ASP A 631 23.57 18.99 27.16
N TYR A 632 22.88 19.55 26.16
CA TYR A 632 21.52 19.10 25.83
C TYR A 632 21.47 17.61 25.52
N SER A 633 22.40 17.10 24.70
CA SER A 633 22.50 15.68 24.35
C SER A 633 22.75 14.78 25.58
N SER A 634 23.53 15.25 26.54
CA SER A 634 23.86 14.50 27.77
C SER A 634 22.64 14.27 28.66
N ASN A 635 21.62 15.14 28.56
CA ASN A 635 20.37 15.05 29.33
C ASN A 635 19.38 14.07 28.70
N LEU A 636 19.58 13.61 27.46
CA LEU A 636 18.74 12.63 26.78
C LEU A 636 19.15 11.20 27.15
N THR A 637 19.10 10.86 28.42
CA THR A 637 19.66 9.61 28.98
C THR A 637 18.97 8.31 28.53
N LYS A 638 17.74 8.38 28.07
CA LYS A 638 16.98 7.21 27.57
C LYS A 638 17.33 6.83 26.12
N THR A 639 18.06 7.66 25.44
CA THR A 639 18.49 7.48 24.03
C THR A 639 19.97 7.14 23.97
N GLN A 640 20.46 6.88 22.78
CA GLN A 640 21.90 6.74 22.53
C GLN A 640 22.30 7.74 21.46
N ILE A 641 23.24 8.62 21.79
CA ILE A 641 23.82 9.61 20.90
C ILE A 641 25.30 9.31 20.77
N ILE A 642 25.80 9.14 19.55
CA ILE A 642 27.20 8.87 19.26
C ILE A 642 27.75 10.04 18.44
N ILE A 643 28.73 10.74 18.97
CA ILE A 643 29.35 11.89 18.33
C ILE A 643 30.85 11.58 18.11
N ALA A 644 31.29 11.75 16.86
CA ALA A 644 32.73 11.80 16.56
C ALA A 644 33.16 13.26 16.41
N THR A 645 34.21 13.65 17.11
CA THR A 645 34.76 15.04 17.08
C THR A 645 36.26 15.08 17.17
N SER A 646 36.86 16.25 16.82
CA SER A 646 38.29 16.45 16.87
C SER A 646 38.82 16.43 18.30
N HIS A 647 40.03 15.88 18.49
CA HIS A 647 40.76 15.91 19.75
C HIS A 647 41.43 17.29 20.05
N GLU A 648 41.59 18.13 19.06
CA GLU A 648 42.39 19.38 19.15
C GLU A 648 41.86 20.39 20.18
N SER A 649 40.54 20.37 20.50
CA SER A 649 39.99 21.23 21.53
C SER A 649 40.14 20.63 22.94
N ALA A 650 41.06 21.21 23.72
CA ALA A 650 41.18 20.89 25.14
C ALA A 650 39.90 21.28 25.95
N THR A 651 39.20 22.33 25.52
CA THR A 651 37.97 22.83 26.10
C THR A 651 36.87 21.78 26.07
N ILE A 652 36.69 21.14 24.93
CA ILE A 652 35.67 20.05 24.76
C ILE A 652 35.97 18.92 25.72
N GLY A 653 37.24 18.45 25.82
CA GLY A 653 37.63 17.39 26.73
C GLY A 653 37.37 17.69 28.21
N ALA A 654 37.71 18.92 28.62
CA ALA A 654 37.43 19.40 29.99
C ALA A 654 35.91 19.53 30.26
N TYR A 655 35.17 20.01 29.30
CA TYR A 655 33.72 20.17 29.41
C TYR A 655 32.97 18.83 29.53
N LEU A 656 33.33 17.84 28.72
CA LEU A 656 32.74 16.50 28.82
C LEU A 656 32.93 15.88 30.21
N LYS A 657 34.10 16.08 30.83
CA LYS A 657 34.36 15.68 32.21
C LYS A 657 33.50 16.46 33.20
N LYS A 658 33.34 17.77 33.00
CA LYS A 658 32.51 18.65 33.84
C LYS A 658 31.05 18.23 33.85
N ILE A 659 30.47 17.90 32.70
CA ILE A 659 29.07 17.46 32.57
C ILE A 659 28.88 15.96 32.85
N GLY A 660 29.93 15.26 33.24
CA GLY A 660 29.89 13.87 33.70
C GLY A 660 29.64 12.82 32.64
N VAL A 661 30.00 13.08 31.35
CA VAL A 661 29.89 12.09 30.29
C VAL A 661 30.88 10.95 30.53
N LYS A 662 30.35 9.74 30.72
CA LYS A 662 31.17 8.55 31.06
C LYS A 662 31.71 7.83 29.83
N ASN A 663 31.00 7.89 28.71
CA ASN A 663 31.30 7.13 27.51
C ASN A 663 32.13 7.99 26.53
N VAL A 664 33.38 8.28 26.88
CA VAL A 664 34.32 9.02 26.04
C VAL A 664 35.46 8.09 25.64
N SER A 665 35.61 7.85 24.33
CA SER A 665 36.75 7.16 23.73
C SER A 665 37.70 8.21 23.14
N ASP A 666 38.78 8.51 23.83
CA ASP A 666 39.76 9.52 23.44
C ASP A 666 41.06 8.83 22.98
N TYR A 667 41.34 8.93 21.69
CA TYR A 667 42.51 8.33 21.05
C TYR A 667 43.71 9.30 20.94
N GLY A 668 43.53 10.57 21.31
CA GLY A 668 44.60 11.58 21.20
C GLY A 668 45.17 11.63 19.79
N ASP A 669 46.51 11.41 19.71
CA ASP A 669 47.25 11.39 18.45
C ASP A 669 47.33 9.99 17.81
N ASP A 670 46.72 8.99 18.42
CA ASP A 670 46.77 7.62 17.92
C ASP A 670 45.67 7.39 16.85
N ARG A 671 45.91 6.40 16.00
CA ARG A 671 44.90 5.93 15.06
C ARG A 671 43.90 5.05 15.75
N VAL A 672 42.67 5.11 15.29
CA VAL A 672 41.55 4.28 15.87
C VAL A 672 41.70 2.81 15.49
N ILE A 673 42.30 2.50 14.33
CA ILE A 673 42.62 1.12 13.91
C ILE A 673 44.09 0.88 14.22
N GLU A 674 44.37 -0.02 15.17
CA GLU A 674 45.68 -0.32 15.68
C GLU A 674 46.07 -1.78 15.40
N ARG A 675 47.34 -2.09 15.56
CA ARG A 675 47.84 -3.46 15.45
C ARG A 675 47.32 -4.28 16.64
N SER A 676 46.60 -5.39 16.34
CA SER A 676 45.97 -6.27 17.33
C SER A 676 46.95 -7.18 18.02
#